data_f5c87ca2ffc1d07169fb5f0aa8e12f4c
#
_entry.id   f5c87ca2ffc1d07169fb5f0aa8e12f4c
#
_cell.length_a   1.000
_cell.length_b   1.000
_cell.length_c   1.000
_cell.angle_alpha   90.00
_cell.angle_beta   90.00
_cell.angle_gamma   90.00
#
_symmetry.space_group_name_H-M   'P 1'
#
loop_
_entity.id
_entity.type
_entity.pdbx_description
1 polymer ?
#
loop_
_entity_poly.entity_id
_entity_poly.type
_entity_poly.pdbx_seq_one_letter_code
_entity_poly.pdbx_strand_id
1 'polypeptide(L)'
;MKSDAETSGAPRPRRRRLRSWIKIGAATAVLLVGIAVAAAIPAWRHLASVVDEKFAGRRWDFPSRIYSDEFLLYVGLDVVAARVPRRLERLSYRTSAAEPVAGGEYRDAPGVLEIALRAGAAGRGQTQHVRLDVDQGRIARITDLDSGEALAAVALEPEELTGIYEGRWEDRRAVKVTDVTPVLIRAILATEDSRFFSHHGVDVIGIGRAAVTNLRSGRVRQGGSTLTQQLMKNFFLTTERKLSRKVVEVAMALVAEQRYSKMQILENYLNEIYLGQRGARGIFGVAEASDFYFAKQPRDLSVAEAAMIAGLIRGPNAYSPFIAPERALQRRNTVLRLLLDAGDIDQTTYDAAVASPLGVVDAPADATIAPFFVDYVKSELVKRFPQDMLTTEGLNVYTTLDPILQEDAQRALQEHLARLEKDRPKLAAAAAKDRLEAALVALAPGTGKIRAMVGGRNYQASQFNRAVQARRQTGSTFKPIVYLAAMLDHDPARHLTPASRLDDSPFAWPLADGKEWTPANYGDHYLGDVTARVALERSLNAAAAHVAQNVGLAPVVELAHEMGVSGPLPEVPALALGAGEATPLEMASVYAVLANGGTRAEPVAIERVTSRDGEPILGEPPALRAVVPPDTAYVLTHMLEGVLDAGTASSARSAGFRRPAAGKTGTTNDYRDAWFVGFTPDLVAAVWVGFDQRSALGMSGGTAALPLWTAFMKQATAALPPRPFMPPPGVTMVRLDRTSGEVLGPDADPQSAITEAFLDADAPAAAALEQEAVPAPEPEAIPSPGENRLREERLARRDDGRAPHPVEER
;
A
#
# COMPACT_ATOMS: atom_id res chain seq x y z
N MET A 1 0.78 79.87 -99.56
CA MET A 1 1.80 78.85 -99.70
C MET A 1 1.69 77.86 -98.53
N LYS A 2 1.41 76.66 -98.97
CA LYS A 2 1.61 75.33 -98.17
C LYS A 2 1.23 75.33 -96.74
N SER A 3 0.24 74.62 -96.32
CA SER A 3 -0.11 73.16 -96.19
C SER A 3 0.68 72.53 -95.08
N ASP A 4 -0.03 71.98 -94.15
CA ASP A 4 0.06 70.51 -93.90
C ASP A 4 -0.91 70.06 -92.78
N ALA A 5 -1.65 69.06 -93.10
CA ALA A 5 -2.66 68.46 -92.25
C ALA A 5 -2.01 67.42 -91.31
N GLU A 6 -2.37 67.41 -89.99
CA GLU A 6 -2.07 66.31 -89.10
C GLU A 6 -3.38 65.65 -88.69
N THR A 7 -3.40 64.36 -88.95
CA THR A 7 -4.49 63.43 -88.60
C THR A 7 -4.36 62.96 -87.16
N SER A 8 -5.42 63.22 -86.39
CA SER A 8 -5.56 62.72 -85.02
C SER A 8 -5.94 61.24 -84.97
N GLY A 9 -5.10 60.40 -84.40
CA GLY A 9 -5.39 58.98 -84.11
C GLY A 9 -6.13 58.85 -82.75
N ALA A 10 -7.35 58.30 -82.78
CA ALA A 10 -8.15 58.03 -81.58
C ALA A 10 -7.59 56.86 -80.76
N PRO A 11 -7.59 56.90 -79.39
CA PRO A 11 -7.09 55.82 -78.56
C PRO A 11 -8.06 54.61 -78.51
N ARG A 12 -7.56 53.45 -78.80
CA ARG A 12 -8.30 52.17 -78.69
C ARG A 12 -8.54 51.75 -77.21
N PRO A 13 -9.68 51.08 -76.92
CA PRO A 13 -10.22 50.96 -75.53
C PRO A 13 -9.45 50.03 -74.61
N ARG A 14 -9.09 50.50 -73.40
CA ARG A 14 -8.51 49.81 -72.25
C ARG A 14 -9.32 48.61 -71.70
N ARG A 15 -10.57 48.38 -72.19
CA ARG A 15 -11.53 47.33 -71.67
C ARG A 15 -11.10 45.89 -71.93
N ARG A 16 -10.28 45.58 -72.93
CA ARG A 16 -9.81 44.17 -73.17
C ARG A 16 -8.75 43.69 -72.15
N ARG A 17 -7.86 44.55 -71.68
CA ARG A 17 -6.84 44.22 -70.71
C ARG A 17 -7.43 43.95 -69.30
N LEU A 18 -8.46 44.72 -68.90
CA LEU A 18 -9.10 44.52 -67.59
C LEU A 18 -9.84 43.18 -67.53
N ARG A 19 -10.51 42.72 -68.60
CA ARG A 19 -11.15 41.39 -68.69
C ARG A 19 -10.11 40.25 -68.66
N SER A 20 -8.90 40.44 -69.24
CA SER A 20 -7.83 39.45 -69.12
C SER A 20 -7.26 39.31 -67.67
N TRP A 21 -7.05 40.48 -67.01
CA TRP A 21 -6.59 40.46 -65.59
C TRP A 21 -7.62 39.85 -64.63
N ILE A 22 -8.94 40.11 -64.90
CA ILE A 22 -9.97 39.44 -64.07
C ILE A 22 -10.02 37.95 -64.36
N LYS A 23 -9.82 37.47 -65.56
CA LYS A 23 -9.75 36.03 -65.90
C LYS A 23 -8.50 35.37 -65.31
N ILE A 24 -7.36 36.02 -65.36
CA ILE A 24 -6.11 35.57 -64.75
C ILE A 24 -6.27 35.51 -63.21
N GLY A 25 -6.82 36.57 -62.61
CA GLY A 25 -7.09 36.62 -61.17
C GLY A 25 -8.07 35.51 -60.73
N ALA A 26 -9.15 35.27 -61.53
CA ALA A 26 -10.08 34.17 -61.25
C ALA A 26 -9.40 32.76 -61.40
N ALA A 27 -8.61 32.59 -62.45
CA ALA A 27 -7.86 31.33 -62.64
C ALA A 27 -6.82 31.08 -61.53
N THR A 28 -6.11 32.16 -61.13
CA THR A 28 -5.15 32.07 -59.98
C THR A 28 -5.89 31.80 -58.70
N ALA A 29 -7.05 32.40 -58.44
CA ALA A 29 -7.86 32.11 -57.24
C ALA A 29 -8.36 30.67 -57.25
N VAL A 30 -8.84 30.15 -58.39
CA VAL A 30 -9.25 28.74 -58.52
C VAL A 30 -8.07 27.79 -58.32
N LEU A 31 -6.88 28.11 -58.85
CA LEU A 31 -5.68 27.32 -58.63
C LEU A 31 -5.25 27.33 -57.16
N LEU A 32 -5.25 28.49 -56.53
CA LEU A 32 -4.93 28.60 -55.08
C LEU A 32 -5.93 27.85 -54.20
N VAL A 33 -7.23 27.92 -54.53
CA VAL A 33 -8.24 27.12 -53.86
C VAL A 33 -8.02 25.64 -54.11
N GLY A 34 -7.68 25.21 -55.33
CA GLY A 34 -7.33 23.82 -55.66
C GLY A 34 -6.14 23.29 -54.87
N ILE A 35 -5.07 24.11 -54.77
CA ILE A 35 -3.88 23.79 -53.95
C ILE A 35 -4.24 23.72 -52.45
N ALA A 36 -5.05 24.67 -51.99
CA ALA A 36 -5.49 24.66 -50.56
C ALA A 36 -6.35 23.43 -50.25
N VAL A 37 -7.27 23.02 -51.15
CA VAL A 37 -8.07 21.81 -51.00
C VAL A 37 -7.19 20.58 -51.08
N ALA A 38 -6.22 20.51 -52.02
CA ALA A 38 -5.30 19.40 -52.15
C ALA A 38 -4.38 19.24 -50.92
N ALA A 39 -4.00 20.31 -50.23
CA ALA A 39 -3.25 20.30 -49.01
C ALA A 39 -4.14 19.98 -47.78
N ALA A 40 -5.41 20.40 -47.81
CA ALA A 40 -6.34 20.16 -46.71
C ALA A 40 -6.75 18.68 -46.55
N ILE A 41 -6.82 17.92 -47.64
CA ILE A 41 -7.19 16.50 -47.60
C ILE A 41 -6.20 15.63 -46.80
N PRO A 42 -4.89 15.65 -47.08
CA PRO A 42 -3.94 14.90 -46.27
C PRO A 42 -3.85 15.40 -44.81
N ALA A 43 -3.95 16.72 -44.58
CA ALA A 43 -4.01 17.30 -43.25
C ALA A 43 -5.25 16.82 -42.49
N TRP A 44 -6.42 16.77 -43.14
CA TRP A 44 -7.64 16.22 -42.52
C TRP A 44 -7.53 14.74 -42.21
N ARG A 45 -6.94 13.94 -43.12
CA ARG A 45 -6.72 12.51 -42.89
C ARG A 45 -5.74 12.26 -41.74
N HIS A 46 -4.70 13.08 -41.63
CA HIS A 46 -3.76 13.00 -40.50
C HIS A 46 -4.46 13.38 -39.20
N LEU A 47 -5.21 14.49 -39.15
CA LEU A 47 -5.99 14.83 -37.94
C LEU A 47 -7.01 13.75 -37.59
N ALA A 48 -7.62 13.13 -38.59
CA ALA A 48 -8.55 12.04 -38.39
C ALA A 48 -7.87 10.79 -37.78
N SER A 49 -6.69 10.42 -38.28
CA SER A 49 -5.94 9.29 -37.67
C SER A 49 -5.51 9.57 -36.25
N VAL A 50 -5.09 10.79 -35.95
CA VAL A 50 -4.71 11.22 -34.59
C VAL A 50 -5.91 11.19 -33.64
N VAL A 51 -7.09 11.65 -34.11
CA VAL A 51 -8.33 11.57 -33.31
C VAL A 51 -8.74 10.11 -33.11
N ASP A 52 -8.69 9.29 -34.16
CA ASP A 52 -9.07 7.88 -34.07
C ASP A 52 -8.13 7.09 -33.16
N GLU A 53 -6.82 7.34 -33.23
CA GLU A 53 -5.85 6.71 -32.34
C GLU A 53 -6.18 6.96 -30.86
N LYS A 54 -6.59 8.18 -30.53
CA LYS A 54 -6.96 8.52 -29.15
C LYS A 54 -8.33 7.96 -28.74
N PHE A 55 -9.30 7.94 -29.67
CA PHE A 55 -10.66 7.47 -29.40
C PHE A 55 -10.84 5.95 -29.55
N ALA A 56 -10.11 5.28 -30.46
CA ALA A 56 -10.30 3.87 -30.77
C ALA A 56 -9.13 2.98 -30.34
N GLY A 57 -7.91 3.52 -30.28
CA GLY A 57 -6.69 2.73 -30.07
C GLY A 57 -6.33 2.49 -28.60
N ARG A 58 -6.46 3.47 -27.75
CA ARG A 58 -6.25 3.37 -26.31
C ARG A 58 -7.33 4.16 -25.62
N ARG A 59 -8.41 3.48 -25.35
CA ARG A 59 -9.45 3.99 -24.47
C ARG A 59 -8.83 4.12 -23.09
N TRP A 60 -8.31 5.32 -22.75
CA TRP A 60 -7.83 5.67 -21.41
C TRP A 60 -6.64 4.83 -20.92
N ASP A 61 -5.54 5.46 -20.63
CA ASP A 61 -4.52 4.89 -19.78
C ASP A 61 -5.15 4.79 -18.39
N PHE A 62 -5.56 3.59 -18.00
CA PHE A 62 -6.03 3.32 -16.66
C PHE A 62 -4.83 2.96 -15.81
N PRO A 63 -4.42 3.84 -14.89
CA PRO A 63 -3.35 3.49 -13.98
C PRO A 63 -3.79 2.32 -13.12
N SER A 64 -2.91 1.35 -12.96
CA SER A 64 -3.13 0.29 -11.99
C SER A 64 -3.15 0.87 -10.59
N ARG A 65 -3.95 0.29 -9.70
CA ARG A 65 -4.13 0.73 -8.32
C ARG A 65 -3.53 -0.26 -7.37
N ILE A 66 -2.88 0.23 -6.34
CA ILE A 66 -2.29 -0.56 -5.28
C ILE A 66 -3.14 -0.37 -4.02
N TYR A 67 -3.64 -1.47 -3.50
CA TYR A 67 -4.48 -1.54 -2.31
C TYR A 67 -3.75 -2.22 -1.15
N SER A 68 -4.14 -1.90 0.08
CA SER A 68 -3.74 -2.62 1.29
C SER A 68 -4.31 -4.04 1.33
N ASP A 69 -4.00 -4.78 2.39
CA ASP A 69 -4.74 -6.00 2.75
C ASP A 69 -6.16 -5.66 3.21
N GLU A 70 -7.08 -6.58 3.04
CA GLU A 70 -8.41 -6.52 3.61
C GLU A 70 -8.34 -6.71 5.14
N PHE A 71 -9.18 -6.01 5.89
CA PHE A 71 -9.23 -6.20 7.33
C PHE A 71 -10.47 -7.00 7.73
N LEU A 72 -10.25 -8.13 8.38
CA LEU A 72 -11.33 -9.02 8.80
C LEU A 72 -11.84 -8.64 10.20
N LEU A 73 -13.13 -8.33 10.30
CA LEU A 73 -13.88 -8.23 11.55
C LEU A 73 -14.45 -9.63 11.87
N TYR A 74 -14.16 -10.18 13.02
CA TYR A 74 -14.58 -11.53 13.42
C TYR A 74 -15.03 -11.57 14.87
N VAL A 75 -15.84 -12.58 15.22
CA VAL A 75 -16.30 -12.77 16.59
C VAL A 75 -15.09 -13.01 17.53
N GLY A 76 -15.01 -12.24 18.61
CA GLY A 76 -13.89 -12.26 19.56
C GLY A 76 -12.85 -11.15 19.34
N LEU A 77 -12.86 -10.43 18.21
CA LEU A 77 -11.95 -9.32 17.94
C LEU A 77 -12.20 -8.18 18.93
N ASP A 78 -11.13 -7.67 19.53
CA ASP A 78 -11.16 -6.47 20.37
C ASP A 78 -11.23 -5.21 19.49
N VAL A 79 -12.39 -4.54 19.51
CA VAL A 79 -12.69 -3.38 18.65
C VAL A 79 -11.76 -2.20 18.90
N VAL A 80 -11.42 -1.95 20.17
CA VAL A 80 -10.57 -0.83 20.60
C VAL A 80 -9.11 -1.13 20.27
N ALA A 81 -8.62 -2.29 20.63
CA ALA A 81 -7.25 -2.69 20.37
C ALA A 81 -6.97 -2.84 18.86
N ALA A 82 -7.94 -3.32 18.07
CA ALA A 82 -7.87 -3.40 16.62
C ALA A 82 -8.10 -2.04 15.93
N ARG A 83 -8.48 -1.01 16.71
CA ARG A 83 -8.76 0.35 16.22
C ARG A 83 -9.75 0.38 15.06
N VAL A 84 -10.85 -0.37 15.20
CA VAL A 84 -11.88 -0.46 14.15
C VAL A 84 -12.43 0.90 13.73
N PRO A 85 -12.78 1.84 14.63
CA PRO A 85 -13.21 3.18 14.21
C PRO A 85 -12.15 3.92 13.38
N ARG A 86 -10.86 3.81 13.75
CA ARG A 86 -9.76 4.43 12.97
C ARG A 86 -9.65 3.85 11.57
N ARG A 87 -9.89 2.53 11.39
CA ARG A 87 -9.91 1.90 10.07
C ARG A 87 -11.07 2.42 9.22
N LEU A 88 -12.26 2.59 9.81
CA LEU A 88 -13.41 3.18 9.14
C LEU A 88 -13.15 4.64 8.72
N GLU A 89 -12.56 5.45 9.61
CA GLU A 89 -12.14 6.82 9.28
C GLU A 89 -11.15 6.86 8.10
N ARG A 90 -10.14 5.98 8.09
CA ARG A 90 -9.17 5.90 6.99
C ARG A 90 -9.82 5.53 5.68
N LEU A 91 -10.82 4.67 5.71
CA LEU A 91 -11.67 4.32 4.57
C LEU A 91 -12.71 5.42 4.24
N SER A 92 -12.64 6.59 4.90
CA SER A 92 -13.57 7.70 4.71
C SER A 92 -15.03 7.33 4.97
N TYR A 93 -15.28 6.45 5.95
CA TYR A 93 -16.62 6.22 6.46
C TYR A 93 -17.08 7.40 7.30
N ARG A 94 -18.36 7.78 7.18
CA ARG A 94 -18.98 8.87 7.93
C ARG A 94 -19.80 8.35 9.08
N THR A 95 -19.70 9.02 10.23
CA THR A 95 -20.59 8.73 11.37
C THR A 95 -22.01 9.16 11.06
N SER A 96 -22.98 8.31 11.35
CA SER A 96 -24.41 8.59 11.27
C SER A 96 -25.03 8.64 12.67
N ALA A 97 -25.94 9.58 12.90
CA ALA A 97 -26.72 9.66 14.14
C ALA A 97 -27.91 8.66 14.15
N ALA A 98 -28.34 8.22 12.98
CA ALA A 98 -29.38 7.21 12.76
C ALA A 98 -28.76 5.90 12.24
N GLU A 99 -29.58 4.91 11.96
CA GLU A 99 -29.12 3.70 11.30
C GLU A 99 -28.44 4.03 9.97
N PRO A 100 -27.24 3.47 9.68
CA PRO A 100 -26.55 3.71 8.42
C PRO A 100 -27.36 3.17 7.26
N VAL A 101 -27.61 3.97 6.24
CA VAL A 101 -28.42 3.61 5.06
C VAL A 101 -27.59 3.57 3.79
N ALA A 102 -26.58 4.45 3.69
CA ALA A 102 -25.74 4.56 2.52
C ALA A 102 -24.37 3.87 2.75
N GLY A 103 -23.89 3.16 1.75
CA GLY A 103 -22.56 2.55 1.80
C GLY A 103 -21.48 3.59 2.15
N GLY A 104 -20.66 3.28 3.16
CA GLY A 104 -19.67 4.22 3.69
C GLY A 104 -20.18 5.05 4.88
N GLU A 105 -21.23 4.63 5.54
CA GLU A 105 -21.70 5.18 6.81
C GLU A 105 -21.54 4.15 7.94
N TYR A 106 -21.34 4.64 9.17
CA TYR A 106 -21.35 3.81 10.37
C TYR A 106 -21.95 4.54 11.56
N ARG A 107 -22.49 3.78 12.50
CA ARG A 107 -23.01 4.27 13.79
C ARG A 107 -22.27 3.55 14.89
N ASP A 108 -21.64 4.32 15.78
CA ASP A 108 -21.00 3.82 17.00
C ASP A 108 -21.88 4.20 18.19
N ALA A 109 -22.47 3.21 18.83
CA ALA A 109 -23.31 3.35 19.99
C ALA A 109 -22.85 2.41 21.12
N PRO A 110 -23.14 2.67 22.38
CA PRO A 110 -22.71 1.81 23.49
C PRO A 110 -23.09 0.34 23.27
N GLY A 111 -22.10 -0.52 23.11
CA GLY A 111 -22.27 -1.95 22.90
C GLY A 111 -22.68 -2.38 21.49
N VAL A 112 -22.77 -1.46 20.53
CA VAL A 112 -23.19 -1.76 19.16
C VAL A 112 -22.43 -0.89 18.16
N LEU A 113 -21.83 -1.52 17.14
CA LEU A 113 -21.27 -0.84 15.98
C LEU A 113 -22.02 -1.30 14.72
N GLU A 114 -22.68 -0.41 14.03
CA GLU A 114 -23.39 -0.71 12.78
C GLU A 114 -22.66 -0.05 11.61
N ILE A 115 -22.48 -0.80 10.52
CA ILE A 115 -21.69 -0.40 9.37
C ILE A 115 -22.45 -0.73 8.09
N ALA A 116 -22.65 0.26 7.22
CA ALA A 116 -23.10 0.06 5.85
C ALA A 116 -21.87 -0.08 4.93
N LEU A 117 -21.47 -1.31 4.65
CA LEU A 117 -20.33 -1.64 3.80
C LEU A 117 -20.62 -1.30 2.33
N ARG A 118 -19.64 -0.73 1.63
CA ARG A 118 -19.82 -0.23 0.25
C ARG A 118 -20.04 -1.36 -0.76
N ALA A 119 -20.92 -1.12 -1.72
CA ALA A 119 -21.06 -1.95 -2.91
C ALA A 119 -19.79 -1.92 -3.75
N GLY A 120 -19.44 -3.03 -4.40
CA GLY A 120 -18.24 -3.17 -5.22
C GLY A 120 -16.95 -3.42 -4.44
N ALA A 121 -16.96 -3.22 -3.12
CA ALA A 121 -15.82 -3.49 -2.26
C ALA A 121 -15.84 -4.98 -1.83
N ALA A 122 -14.66 -5.61 -1.73
CA ALA A 122 -14.51 -7.02 -1.35
C ALA A 122 -15.44 -7.98 -2.12
N GLY A 123 -15.72 -7.67 -3.40
CA GLY A 123 -16.58 -8.50 -4.26
C GLY A 123 -18.09 -8.40 -4.00
N ARG A 124 -18.54 -7.43 -3.19
CA ARG A 124 -19.99 -7.24 -2.90
C ARG A 124 -20.69 -6.60 -4.08
N GLY A 125 -21.79 -7.21 -4.50
CA GLY A 125 -22.63 -6.65 -5.60
C GLY A 125 -23.46 -5.44 -5.17
N GLN A 126 -23.76 -5.30 -3.87
CA GLN A 126 -24.58 -4.23 -3.28
C GLN A 126 -24.04 -3.81 -1.91
N THR A 127 -24.55 -2.70 -1.36
CA THR A 127 -24.29 -2.30 0.02
C THR A 127 -24.79 -3.40 0.97
N GLN A 128 -23.98 -3.74 1.97
CA GLN A 128 -24.28 -4.73 3.00
C GLN A 128 -24.33 -4.04 4.35
N HIS A 129 -25.43 -4.19 5.07
CA HIS A 129 -25.58 -3.61 6.40
C HIS A 129 -25.25 -4.64 7.48
N VAL A 130 -24.25 -4.37 8.30
CA VAL A 130 -23.82 -5.28 9.35
C VAL A 130 -23.89 -4.60 10.72
N ARG A 131 -24.33 -5.38 11.71
CA ARG A 131 -24.35 -4.99 13.12
C ARG A 131 -23.36 -5.86 13.88
N LEU A 132 -22.48 -5.21 14.62
CA LEU A 132 -21.53 -5.82 15.53
C LEU A 132 -22.03 -5.55 16.96
N ASP A 133 -22.47 -6.59 17.66
CA ASP A 133 -22.77 -6.49 19.08
C ASP A 133 -21.44 -6.63 19.84
N VAL A 134 -21.10 -5.64 20.67
CA VAL A 134 -19.81 -5.55 21.37
C VAL A 134 -20.05 -5.72 22.86
N ASP A 135 -19.42 -6.76 23.43
CA ASP A 135 -19.40 -7.01 24.88
C ASP A 135 -17.96 -6.96 25.40
N GLN A 136 -17.75 -6.23 26.50
CA GLN A 136 -16.44 -6.01 27.11
C GLN A 136 -15.36 -5.57 26.11
N GLY A 137 -15.71 -4.80 25.08
CA GLY A 137 -14.82 -4.31 24.04
C GLY A 137 -14.55 -5.34 22.91
N ARG A 138 -15.13 -6.53 22.95
CA ARG A 138 -14.99 -7.57 21.93
C ARG A 138 -16.26 -7.78 21.15
N ILE A 139 -16.13 -8.12 19.88
CA ILE A 139 -17.26 -8.49 19.03
C ILE A 139 -17.83 -9.81 19.54
N ALA A 140 -19.03 -9.75 20.12
CA ALA A 140 -19.74 -10.94 20.61
C ALA A 140 -20.55 -11.62 19.49
N ARG A 141 -21.07 -10.82 18.53
CA ARG A 141 -21.87 -11.31 17.42
C ARG A 141 -21.75 -10.34 16.23
N ILE A 142 -21.79 -10.90 15.03
CA ILE A 142 -21.94 -10.16 13.78
C ILE A 142 -23.26 -10.59 13.16
N THR A 143 -24.12 -9.65 12.81
CA THR A 143 -25.40 -9.91 12.16
C THR A 143 -25.48 -9.13 10.86
N ASP A 144 -25.78 -9.80 9.77
CA ASP A 144 -26.16 -9.17 8.53
C ASP A 144 -27.60 -8.67 8.67
N LEU A 145 -27.81 -7.36 8.59
CA LEU A 145 -29.12 -6.74 8.81
C LEU A 145 -30.05 -6.89 7.60
N ASP A 146 -29.50 -7.16 6.42
CA ASP A 146 -30.28 -7.34 5.19
C ASP A 146 -30.92 -8.74 5.11
N SER A 147 -30.19 -9.77 5.57
CA SER A 147 -30.66 -11.16 5.60
C SER A 147 -31.14 -11.64 6.97
N GLY A 148 -30.67 -10.98 8.05
CA GLY A 148 -30.89 -11.41 9.43
C GLY A 148 -29.97 -12.56 9.87
N GLU A 149 -29.02 -12.98 9.06
CA GLU A 149 -28.10 -14.08 9.36
C GLU A 149 -26.94 -13.67 10.28
N ALA A 150 -26.51 -14.62 11.13
CA ALA A 150 -25.31 -14.43 11.92
C ALA A 150 -24.07 -14.80 11.10
N LEU A 151 -23.09 -13.90 11.07
CA LEU A 151 -21.83 -14.08 10.36
C LEU A 151 -20.71 -14.42 11.35
N ALA A 152 -19.79 -15.31 10.96
CA ALA A 152 -18.57 -15.57 11.72
C ALA A 152 -17.55 -14.42 11.56
N ALA A 153 -17.52 -13.80 10.38
CA ALA A 153 -16.62 -12.71 10.07
C ALA A 153 -17.15 -11.88 8.88
N VAL A 154 -16.67 -10.64 8.77
CA VAL A 154 -16.93 -9.77 7.61
C VAL A 154 -15.68 -8.95 7.32
N ALA A 155 -15.32 -8.79 6.04
CA ALA A 155 -14.15 -8.01 5.64
C ALA A 155 -14.52 -6.54 5.43
N LEU A 156 -13.71 -5.63 5.93
CA LEU A 156 -13.67 -4.24 5.45
C LEU A 156 -12.92 -4.22 4.11
N GLU A 157 -13.29 -3.27 3.26
CA GLU A 157 -12.58 -3.09 1.99
C GLU A 157 -11.12 -2.71 2.20
N PRO A 158 -10.22 -3.10 1.26
CA PRO A 158 -8.84 -2.67 1.30
C PRO A 158 -8.73 -1.18 0.99
N GLU A 159 -7.79 -0.50 1.66
CA GLU A 159 -7.51 0.91 1.46
C GLU A 159 -6.66 1.13 0.20
N GLU A 160 -7.00 2.09 -0.64
CA GLU A 160 -6.15 2.47 -1.78
C GLU A 160 -4.89 3.20 -1.29
N LEU A 161 -3.72 2.60 -1.52
CA LEU A 161 -2.43 3.14 -1.13
C LEU A 161 -1.91 4.16 -2.16
N THR A 162 -2.04 3.84 -3.44
CA THR A 162 -1.63 4.70 -4.57
C THR A 162 -2.02 4.10 -5.92
N GLY A 163 -1.86 4.92 -7.00
CA GLY A 163 -1.89 4.47 -8.38
C GLY A 163 -0.49 4.36 -9.02
N ILE A 164 -0.35 3.63 -10.14
CA ILE A 164 0.87 3.52 -10.94
C ILE A 164 0.68 4.36 -12.20
N TYR A 165 1.46 5.44 -12.37
CA TYR A 165 1.32 6.43 -13.44
C TYR A 165 2.59 6.54 -14.28
N GLU A 166 2.45 6.80 -15.61
CA GLU A 166 3.56 7.21 -16.47
C GLU A 166 3.79 8.73 -16.38
N GLY A 167 4.83 9.15 -15.69
CA GLY A 167 5.43 10.49 -15.81
C GLY A 167 4.58 11.72 -15.49
N ARG A 168 3.27 11.57 -15.26
CA ARG A 168 2.36 12.61 -14.77
C ARG A 168 1.58 12.11 -13.57
N TRP A 169 1.53 12.92 -12.54
CA TRP A 169 0.80 12.64 -11.30
C TRP A 169 -0.69 12.98 -11.50
N GLU A 170 -1.45 12.04 -12.07
CA GLU A 170 -2.88 12.23 -12.36
C GLU A 170 -3.69 11.10 -11.71
N ASP A 171 -4.72 11.42 -10.93
CA ASP A 171 -5.68 10.45 -10.42
C ASP A 171 -6.88 10.40 -11.38
N ARG A 172 -7.19 9.21 -11.94
CA ARG A 172 -8.30 9.00 -12.89
C ARG A 172 -9.07 7.72 -12.60
N ARG A 173 -10.39 7.83 -12.58
CA ARG A 173 -11.33 6.69 -12.61
C ARG A 173 -12.24 6.86 -13.81
N ALA A 174 -12.21 5.91 -14.73
CA ALA A 174 -13.13 5.98 -15.86
C ALA A 174 -14.55 5.56 -15.45
N VAL A 175 -15.52 6.21 -16.07
CA VAL A 175 -16.94 5.97 -15.85
C VAL A 175 -17.67 5.97 -17.19
N LYS A 176 -18.68 5.11 -17.35
CA LYS A 176 -19.62 5.19 -18.46
C LYS A 176 -20.64 6.29 -18.18
N VAL A 177 -21.16 6.91 -19.23
CA VAL A 177 -22.22 7.93 -19.08
C VAL A 177 -23.41 7.38 -18.30
N THR A 178 -23.72 6.10 -18.45
CA THR A 178 -24.81 5.41 -17.76
C THR A 178 -24.62 5.32 -16.24
N ASP A 179 -23.39 5.42 -15.77
CA ASP A 179 -23.01 5.32 -14.36
C ASP A 179 -22.87 6.70 -13.68
N VAL A 180 -23.25 7.75 -14.38
CA VAL A 180 -23.24 9.13 -13.92
C VAL A 180 -24.67 9.62 -13.71
N THR A 181 -24.95 10.24 -12.56
CA THR A 181 -26.30 10.79 -12.31
C THR A 181 -26.69 11.80 -13.41
N PRO A 182 -27.93 11.71 -13.94
CA PRO A 182 -28.40 12.63 -14.97
C PRO A 182 -28.29 14.10 -14.59
N VAL A 183 -28.40 14.44 -13.31
CA VAL A 183 -28.28 15.83 -12.83
C VAL A 183 -26.86 16.38 -12.99
N LEU A 184 -25.81 15.59 -12.83
CA LEU A 184 -24.43 16.03 -13.07
C LEU A 184 -24.20 16.31 -14.56
N ILE A 185 -24.69 15.44 -15.44
CA ILE A 185 -24.62 15.64 -16.89
C ILE A 185 -25.30 16.95 -17.28
N ARG A 186 -26.53 17.19 -16.78
CA ARG A 186 -27.27 18.43 -17.05
C ARG A 186 -26.55 19.67 -16.49
N ALA A 187 -25.97 19.58 -15.29
CA ALA A 187 -25.21 20.67 -14.68
C ALA A 187 -23.97 21.05 -15.53
N ILE A 188 -23.25 20.06 -16.05
CA ILE A 188 -22.09 20.26 -16.94
C ILE A 188 -22.56 20.91 -18.26
N LEU A 189 -23.60 20.36 -18.90
CA LEU A 189 -24.12 20.90 -20.15
C LEU A 189 -24.66 22.31 -19.97
N ALA A 190 -25.43 22.57 -18.94
CA ALA A 190 -25.95 23.92 -18.65
C ALA A 190 -24.85 24.96 -18.42
N THR A 191 -23.74 24.53 -17.86
CA THR A 191 -22.61 25.41 -17.49
C THR A 191 -21.66 25.64 -18.66
N GLU A 192 -21.33 24.61 -19.43
CA GLU A 192 -20.24 24.62 -20.42
C GLU A 192 -20.75 24.67 -21.87
N ASP A 193 -21.85 23.97 -22.18
CA ASP A 193 -22.33 23.85 -23.54
C ASP A 193 -23.83 23.47 -23.60
N SER A 194 -24.69 24.41 -23.28
CA SER A 194 -26.16 24.17 -23.22
C SER A 194 -26.79 23.71 -24.54
N ARG A 195 -26.06 23.80 -25.64
CA ARG A 195 -26.52 23.41 -26.99
C ARG A 195 -25.75 22.21 -27.55
N PHE A 196 -25.04 21.48 -26.71
CA PHE A 196 -24.18 20.37 -27.10
C PHE A 196 -24.80 19.41 -28.10
N PHE A 197 -26.05 19.03 -27.90
CA PHE A 197 -26.76 18.09 -28.78
C PHE A 197 -27.28 18.72 -30.10
N SER A 198 -27.20 20.04 -30.26
CA SER A 198 -27.79 20.76 -31.43
C SER A 198 -26.75 21.31 -32.42
N HIS A 199 -25.45 21.21 -32.12
CA HIS A 199 -24.39 21.64 -33.04
C HIS A 199 -23.44 20.49 -33.39
N HIS A 200 -22.56 20.67 -34.36
CA HIS A 200 -21.56 19.69 -34.83
C HIS A 200 -20.14 20.22 -34.59
N GLY A 201 -19.70 20.25 -33.33
CA GLY A 201 -18.34 20.63 -32.91
C GLY A 201 -18.13 22.14 -32.72
N VAL A 202 -18.87 22.99 -33.41
CA VAL A 202 -18.80 24.45 -33.29
C VAL A 202 -20.21 25.03 -33.14
N ASP A 203 -20.43 25.78 -32.05
CA ASP A 203 -21.69 26.52 -31.85
C ASP A 203 -21.58 27.97 -32.35
N VAL A 204 -21.88 28.20 -33.62
CA VAL A 204 -21.83 29.53 -34.24
C VAL A 204 -22.78 30.53 -33.55
N ILE A 205 -23.96 30.06 -33.11
CA ILE A 205 -24.95 30.90 -32.41
C ILE A 205 -24.45 31.26 -31.02
N GLY A 206 -23.85 30.28 -30.32
CA GLY A 206 -23.21 30.48 -29.00
C GLY A 206 -22.05 31.47 -29.08
N ILE A 207 -21.21 31.38 -30.11
CA ILE A 207 -20.13 32.36 -30.37
C ILE A 207 -20.70 33.75 -30.59
N GLY A 208 -21.74 33.89 -31.41
CA GLY A 208 -22.40 35.17 -31.63
C GLY A 208 -22.98 35.78 -30.38
N ARG A 209 -23.68 34.99 -29.57
CA ARG A 209 -24.24 35.38 -28.27
C ARG A 209 -23.13 35.81 -27.28
N ALA A 210 -22.05 35.04 -27.18
CA ALA A 210 -20.91 35.36 -26.33
C ALA A 210 -20.24 36.67 -26.76
N ALA A 211 -20.06 36.90 -28.06
CA ALA A 211 -19.50 38.13 -28.60
C ALA A 211 -20.35 39.38 -28.22
N VAL A 212 -21.68 39.31 -28.40
CA VAL A 212 -22.59 40.39 -28.00
C VAL A 212 -22.56 40.66 -26.49
N THR A 213 -22.54 39.58 -25.66
CA THR A 213 -22.48 39.69 -24.20
C THR A 213 -21.18 40.33 -23.74
N ASN A 214 -20.06 39.92 -24.31
CA ASN A 214 -18.74 40.45 -23.99
C ASN A 214 -18.55 41.88 -24.41
N LEU A 215 -19.08 42.25 -25.59
CA LEU A 215 -19.07 43.63 -26.11
C LEU A 215 -19.90 44.57 -25.20
N ARG A 216 -21.10 44.11 -24.77
CA ARG A 216 -21.96 44.93 -23.88
C ARG A 216 -21.40 45.07 -22.47
N SER A 217 -20.66 44.09 -22.00
CA SER A 217 -20.09 44.10 -20.62
C SER A 217 -18.71 44.74 -20.53
N GLY A 218 -18.03 45.03 -21.62
CA GLY A 218 -16.66 45.54 -21.67
C GLY A 218 -15.59 44.57 -21.12
N ARG A 219 -15.96 43.31 -20.83
CA ARG A 219 -15.07 42.26 -20.31
C ARG A 219 -15.49 40.89 -20.87
N VAL A 220 -14.53 39.95 -20.89
CA VAL A 220 -14.80 38.57 -21.29
C VAL A 220 -15.60 37.88 -20.16
N ARG A 221 -16.92 37.84 -20.29
CA ARG A 221 -17.83 37.19 -19.31
C ARG A 221 -18.26 35.80 -19.75
N GLN A 222 -18.34 35.52 -21.04
CA GLN A 222 -18.84 34.27 -21.59
C GLN A 222 -17.86 33.70 -22.61
N GLY A 223 -17.51 32.44 -22.50
CA GLY A 223 -16.73 31.67 -23.48
C GLY A 223 -17.61 31.16 -24.61
N GLY A 224 -17.07 31.07 -25.82
CA GLY A 224 -17.76 30.52 -26.98
C GLY A 224 -17.21 29.19 -27.47
N SER A 225 -16.44 28.48 -26.67
CA SER A 225 -15.89 27.16 -27.01
C SER A 225 -16.86 26.05 -26.58
N THR A 226 -17.09 25.10 -27.47
CA THR A 226 -17.95 23.94 -27.21
C THR A 226 -17.22 22.89 -26.34
N LEU A 227 -18.00 21.98 -25.77
CA LEU A 227 -17.48 20.82 -24.99
C LEU A 227 -16.54 19.96 -25.85
N THR A 228 -16.87 19.70 -27.12
CA THR A 228 -16.01 18.99 -28.06
C THR A 228 -14.68 19.71 -28.29
N GLN A 229 -14.69 21.04 -28.42
CA GLN A 229 -13.46 21.84 -28.55
C GLN A 229 -12.61 21.78 -27.27
N GLN A 230 -13.22 21.80 -26.09
CA GLN A 230 -12.52 21.65 -24.82
C GLN A 230 -11.86 20.26 -24.70
N LEU A 231 -12.56 19.21 -25.11
CA LEU A 231 -12.04 17.84 -25.14
C LEU A 231 -10.82 17.74 -26.07
N MET A 232 -10.91 18.26 -27.29
CA MET A 232 -9.79 18.27 -28.24
C MET A 232 -8.59 19.05 -27.71
N LYS A 233 -8.85 20.19 -27.07
CA LYS A 233 -7.79 20.96 -26.40
C LYS A 233 -7.08 20.13 -25.31
N ASN A 234 -7.82 19.42 -24.49
CA ASN A 234 -7.27 18.63 -23.39
C ASN A 234 -6.49 17.40 -23.88
N PHE A 235 -6.97 16.73 -24.94
CA PHE A 235 -6.34 15.56 -25.50
C PHE A 235 -5.03 15.79 -26.24
N PHE A 236 -4.93 16.89 -27.01
CA PHE A 236 -3.93 17.00 -28.06
C PHE A 236 -3.06 18.26 -27.99
N LEU A 237 -3.42 19.26 -27.18
CA LEU A 237 -2.83 20.57 -27.32
C LEU A 237 -2.12 21.02 -26.04
N THR A 238 -0.94 21.63 -26.24
CA THR A 238 -0.17 22.25 -25.15
C THR A 238 -0.81 23.53 -24.62
N THR A 239 -0.38 23.99 -23.45
CA THR A 239 -0.93 25.19 -22.76
C THR A 239 -0.62 26.53 -23.47
N GLU A 240 0.21 26.56 -24.52
CA GLU A 240 0.55 27.78 -25.24
C GLU A 240 -0.66 28.41 -25.97
N ARG A 241 -0.85 29.70 -25.77
CA ARG A 241 -1.98 30.47 -26.38
C ARG A 241 -1.57 31.05 -27.74
N LYS A 242 -1.73 30.27 -28.83
CA LYS A 242 -1.49 30.70 -30.22
C LYS A 242 -2.76 30.57 -31.06
N LEU A 243 -3.00 31.49 -32.02
CA LEU A 243 -4.15 31.43 -32.91
C LEU A 243 -4.17 30.16 -33.78
N SER A 244 -2.99 29.70 -34.22
CA SER A 244 -2.84 28.42 -34.95
C SER A 244 -3.38 27.22 -34.17
N ARG A 245 -3.17 27.18 -32.89
CA ARG A 245 -3.73 26.15 -32.00
C ARG A 245 -5.27 26.14 -32.03
N LYS A 246 -5.92 27.33 -32.02
CA LYS A 246 -7.40 27.40 -32.03
C LYS A 246 -8.00 26.88 -33.33
N VAL A 247 -7.30 27.07 -34.47
CA VAL A 247 -7.70 26.50 -35.76
C VAL A 247 -7.62 24.97 -35.74
N VAL A 248 -6.53 24.40 -35.20
CA VAL A 248 -6.38 22.95 -35.08
C VAL A 248 -7.45 22.39 -34.14
N GLU A 249 -7.71 23.01 -32.99
CA GLU A 249 -8.77 22.63 -32.04
C GLU A 249 -10.15 22.54 -32.72
N VAL A 250 -10.50 23.53 -33.50
CA VAL A 250 -11.77 23.57 -34.28
C VAL A 250 -11.79 22.44 -35.32
N ALA A 251 -10.71 22.25 -36.07
CA ALA A 251 -10.63 21.17 -37.06
C ALA A 251 -10.77 19.77 -36.42
N MET A 252 -10.08 19.52 -35.31
CA MET A 252 -10.19 18.27 -34.59
C MET A 252 -11.60 18.07 -34.01
N ALA A 253 -12.24 19.11 -33.48
CA ALA A 253 -13.61 19.05 -33.00
C ALA A 253 -14.61 18.65 -34.10
N LEU A 254 -14.44 19.19 -35.32
CA LEU A 254 -15.26 18.81 -36.49
C LEU A 254 -15.01 17.35 -36.90
N VAL A 255 -13.76 16.89 -36.88
CA VAL A 255 -13.41 15.49 -37.14
C VAL A 255 -14.04 14.56 -36.11
N ALA A 256 -13.93 14.88 -34.82
CA ALA A 256 -14.51 14.08 -33.75
C ALA A 256 -16.03 13.94 -33.89
N GLU A 257 -16.74 15.03 -34.16
CA GLU A 257 -18.19 15.03 -34.34
C GLU A 257 -18.67 14.31 -35.64
N GLN A 258 -17.81 14.21 -36.62
CA GLN A 258 -18.09 13.40 -37.81
C GLN A 258 -17.97 11.90 -37.57
N ARG A 259 -17.10 11.49 -36.66
CA ARG A 259 -16.71 10.09 -36.46
C ARG A 259 -17.32 9.43 -35.23
N TYR A 260 -17.62 10.21 -34.20
CA TYR A 260 -18.09 9.72 -32.90
C TYR A 260 -19.44 10.32 -32.55
N SER A 261 -20.26 9.53 -31.87
CA SER A 261 -21.57 10.00 -31.39
C SER A 261 -21.41 11.02 -30.26
N LYS A 262 -22.41 11.84 -30.06
CA LYS A 262 -22.47 12.80 -28.95
C LYS A 262 -22.26 12.16 -27.60
N MET A 263 -22.78 10.94 -27.39
CA MET A 263 -22.60 10.19 -26.13
C MET A 263 -21.17 9.74 -25.94
N GLN A 264 -20.49 9.29 -26.98
CA GLN A 264 -19.07 8.94 -26.90
C GLN A 264 -18.20 10.17 -26.61
N ILE A 265 -18.49 11.31 -27.23
CA ILE A 265 -17.78 12.56 -26.97
C ILE A 265 -18.01 13.01 -25.52
N LEU A 266 -19.25 12.93 -25.03
CA LEU A 266 -19.59 13.27 -23.65
C LEU A 266 -18.89 12.35 -22.65
N GLU A 267 -18.90 11.04 -22.88
CA GLU A 267 -18.22 10.07 -22.04
C GLU A 267 -16.73 10.37 -21.93
N ASN A 268 -16.11 10.66 -23.07
CA ASN A 268 -14.71 11.06 -23.11
C ASN A 268 -14.46 12.38 -22.36
N TYR A 269 -15.36 13.34 -22.45
CA TYR A 269 -15.24 14.59 -21.71
C TYR A 269 -15.35 14.40 -20.20
N LEU A 270 -16.32 13.61 -19.73
CA LEU A 270 -16.53 13.31 -18.30
C LEU A 270 -15.33 12.64 -17.67
N ASN A 271 -14.57 11.90 -18.46
CA ASN A 271 -13.37 11.20 -17.98
C ASN A 271 -12.07 12.03 -18.08
N GLU A 272 -12.02 13.06 -18.94
CA GLU A 272 -10.80 13.82 -19.23
C GLU A 272 -10.68 15.13 -18.46
N ILE A 273 -11.79 15.66 -17.99
CA ILE A 273 -11.80 17.01 -17.46
C ILE A 273 -11.02 17.13 -16.15
N TYR A 274 -10.13 18.13 -16.06
CA TYR A 274 -9.42 18.49 -14.84
C TYR A 274 -10.36 19.18 -13.84
N LEU A 275 -10.46 18.63 -12.62
CA LEU A 275 -11.42 19.06 -11.60
C LEU A 275 -10.79 19.45 -10.27
N GLY A 276 -9.48 19.39 -10.13
CA GLY A 276 -8.82 19.79 -8.91
C GLY A 276 -7.44 19.21 -8.75
N GLN A 277 -6.91 19.33 -7.54
CA GLN A 277 -5.58 18.90 -7.21
C GLN A 277 -5.53 18.34 -5.78
N ARG A 278 -4.90 17.18 -5.63
CA ARG A 278 -4.53 16.57 -4.34
C ARG A 278 -3.02 16.69 -4.19
N GLY A 279 -2.54 17.72 -3.48
CA GLY A 279 -1.10 18.00 -3.40
C GLY A 279 -0.49 18.25 -4.78
N ALA A 280 0.47 17.41 -5.19
CA ALA A 280 1.09 17.46 -6.52
C ALA A 280 0.28 16.73 -7.61
N ARG A 281 -0.78 15.97 -7.27
CA ARG A 281 -1.56 15.15 -8.20
C ARG A 281 -2.78 15.90 -8.73
N GLY A 282 -2.99 15.91 -10.05
CA GLY A 282 -4.20 16.44 -10.68
C GLY A 282 -5.35 15.44 -10.59
N ILE A 283 -6.56 15.92 -10.30
CA ILE A 283 -7.80 15.14 -10.25
C ILE A 283 -8.49 15.29 -11.61
N PHE A 284 -8.61 14.18 -12.33
CA PHE A 284 -9.18 14.14 -13.65
C PHE A 284 -10.39 13.21 -13.71
N GLY A 285 -11.42 13.65 -14.42
CA GLY A 285 -12.67 12.95 -14.58
C GLY A 285 -13.63 13.08 -13.39
N VAL A 286 -14.91 12.94 -13.71
CA VAL A 286 -16.00 13.13 -12.71
C VAL A 286 -16.03 12.03 -11.65
N ALA A 287 -15.59 10.81 -11.98
CA ALA A 287 -15.58 9.72 -11.02
C ALA A 287 -14.53 9.93 -9.93
N GLU A 288 -13.30 10.34 -10.29
CA GLU A 288 -12.28 10.66 -9.32
C GLU A 288 -12.64 11.90 -8.49
N ALA A 289 -13.24 12.91 -9.13
CA ALA A 289 -13.71 14.08 -8.42
C ALA A 289 -14.84 13.78 -7.42
N SER A 290 -15.76 12.88 -7.78
CA SER A 290 -16.85 12.44 -6.89
C SER A 290 -16.31 11.74 -5.65
N ASP A 291 -15.36 10.87 -5.82
CA ASP A 291 -14.67 10.17 -4.73
C ASP A 291 -13.85 11.16 -3.87
N PHE A 292 -13.06 12.00 -4.51
CA PHE A 292 -12.18 12.95 -3.82
C PHE A 292 -12.94 13.99 -2.97
N TYR A 293 -14.01 14.55 -3.51
CA TYR A 293 -14.74 15.61 -2.80
C TYR A 293 -15.81 15.07 -1.87
N PHE A 294 -16.41 13.90 -2.16
CA PHE A 294 -17.61 13.42 -1.48
C PHE A 294 -17.55 11.98 -1.00
N ALA A 295 -16.48 11.22 -1.33
CA ALA A 295 -16.38 9.78 -1.10
C ALA A 295 -17.61 9.00 -1.65
N LYS A 296 -18.12 9.40 -2.83
CA LYS A 296 -19.30 8.83 -3.48
C LYS A 296 -19.01 8.41 -4.91
N GLN A 297 -19.81 7.44 -5.38
CA GLN A 297 -19.86 7.15 -6.82
C GLN A 297 -20.58 8.28 -7.58
N PRO A 298 -20.25 8.53 -8.87
CA PRO A 298 -20.91 9.58 -9.65
C PRO A 298 -22.43 9.46 -9.77
N ARG A 299 -22.97 8.25 -9.64
CA ARG A 299 -24.42 7.98 -9.67
C ARG A 299 -25.14 8.41 -8.40
N ASP A 300 -24.41 8.50 -7.27
CA ASP A 300 -24.97 8.71 -5.94
C ASP A 300 -24.85 10.18 -5.49
N LEU A 301 -24.40 11.07 -6.38
CA LEU A 301 -24.27 12.49 -6.08
C LEU A 301 -25.65 13.16 -5.94
N SER A 302 -25.81 13.94 -4.90
CA SER A 302 -26.95 14.84 -4.74
C SER A 302 -26.89 16.00 -5.76
N VAL A 303 -28.00 16.71 -5.93
CA VAL A 303 -28.09 17.89 -6.80
C VAL A 303 -27.06 18.97 -6.44
N ALA A 304 -26.85 19.22 -5.15
CA ALA A 304 -25.88 20.20 -4.67
C ALA A 304 -24.42 19.78 -4.97
N GLU A 305 -24.08 18.51 -4.77
CA GLU A 305 -22.75 17.95 -5.05
C GLU A 305 -22.45 17.93 -6.56
N ALA A 306 -23.42 17.52 -7.37
CA ALA A 306 -23.34 17.55 -8.83
C ALA A 306 -23.12 18.99 -9.36
N ALA A 307 -23.85 19.96 -8.80
CA ALA A 307 -23.67 21.37 -9.17
C ALA A 307 -22.30 21.92 -8.74
N MET A 308 -21.74 21.41 -7.61
CA MET A 308 -20.40 21.81 -7.19
C MET A 308 -19.34 21.27 -8.16
N ILE A 309 -19.36 19.97 -8.53
CA ILE A 309 -18.42 19.40 -9.50
C ILE A 309 -18.48 20.16 -10.83
N ALA A 310 -19.69 20.40 -11.39
CA ALA A 310 -19.85 21.19 -12.62
C ALA A 310 -19.30 22.62 -12.46
N GLY A 311 -19.44 23.19 -11.28
CA GLY A 311 -18.90 24.52 -10.97
C GLY A 311 -17.38 24.61 -11.00
N LEU A 312 -16.69 23.54 -10.61
CA LEU A 312 -15.22 23.46 -10.59
C LEU A 312 -14.59 23.55 -11.97
N ILE A 313 -15.28 23.10 -13.03
CA ILE A 313 -14.77 23.06 -14.40
C ILE A 313 -14.18 24.40 -14.87
N ARG A 314 -14.79 25.48 -14.48
CA ARG A 314 -14.36 26.84 -14.88
C ARG A 314 -13.01 27.26 -14.32
N GLY A 315 -12.62 26.70 -13.17
CA GLY A 315 -11.36 27.03 -12.51
C GLY A 315 -11.17 26.22 -11.24
N PRO A 316 -10.77 24.95 -11.35
CA PRO A 316 -10.77 24.00 -10.23
C PRO A 316 -10.00 24.50 -9.00
N ASN A 317 -8.82 25.12 -9.22
CA ASN A 317 -8.01 25.64 -8.12
C ASN A 317 -8.59 26.93 -7.52
N ALA A 318 -9.28 27.74 -8.32
CA ALA A 318 -9.88 29.01 -7.87
C ALA A 318 -11.19 28.80 -7.09
N TYR A 319 -11.89 27.70 -7.35
CA TYR A 319 -13.16 27.32 -6.73
C TYR A 319 -13.03 26.07 -5.86
N SER A 320 -11.80 25.67 -5.51
CA SER A 320 -11.57 24.52 -4.62
C SER A 320 -12.30 24.74 -3.27
N PRO A 321 -13.16 23.80 -2.84
CA PRO A 321 -13.89 23.92 -1.58
C PRO A 321 -12.97 23.87 -0.36
N PHE A 322 -11.76 23.29 -0.48
CA PHE A 322 -10.76 23.25 0.57
C PHE A 322 -9.97 24.55 0.73
N ILE A 323 -9.74 25.27 -0.41
CA ILE A 323 -8.93 26.50 -0.43
C ILE A 323 -9.81 27.75 -0.35
N ALA A 324 -10.97 27.72 -0.99
CA ALA A 324 -11.85 28.89 -1.13
C ALA A 324 -13.34 28.50 -0.99
N PRO A 325 -13.78 28.00 0.19
CA PRO A 325 -15.12 27.44 0.40
C PRO A 325 -16.24 28.40 0.03
N GLU A 326 -16.12 29.69 0.36
CA GLU A 326 -17.12 30.70 0.01
C GLU A 326 -17.28 30.88 -1.51
N ARG A 327 -16.18 30.88 -2.25
CA ARG A 327 -16.22 30.96 -3.72
C ARG A 327 -16.78 29.70 -4.34
N ALA A 328 -16.47 28.54 -3.76
CA ALA A 328 -17.04 27.25 -4.16
C ALA A 328 -18.57 27.27 -3.99
N LEU A 329 -19.04 27.72 -2.81
CA LEU A 329 -20.47 27.85 -2.51
C LEU A 329 -21.19 28.79 -3.49
N GLN A 330 -20.64 29.98 -3.75
CA GLN A 330 -21.21 30.94 -4.71
C GLN A 330 -21.24 30.35 -6.13
N ARG A 331 -20.21 29.62 -6.52
CA ARG A 331 -20.14 29.00 -7.84
C ARG A 331 -21.12 27.82 -7.97
N ARG A 332 -21.25 26.97 -6.95
CA ARG A 332 -22.29 25.94 -6.85
C ARG A 332 -23.68 26.53 -7.04
N ASN A 333 -24.00 27.59 -6.28
CA ASN A 333 -25.32 28.24 -6.34
C ASN A 333 -25.57 28.88 -7.72
N THR A 334 -24.53 29.35 -8.43
CA THR A 334 -24.64 29.79 -9.82
C THR A 334 -25.06 28.66 -10.75
N VAL A 335 -24.49 27.44 -10.58
CA VAL A 335 -24.87 26.27 -11.39
C VAL A 335 -26.29 25.82 -11.06
N LEU A 336 -26.66 25.79 -9.78
CA LEU A 336 -28.03 25.46 -9.35
C LEU A 336 -29.06 26.40 -10.00
N ARG A 337 -28.74 27.69 -10.10
CA ARG A 337 -29.62 28.66 -10.78
C ARG A 337 -29.75 28.34 -12.29
N LEU A 338 -28.63 27.95 -12.92
CA LEU A 338 -28.70 27.57 -14.36
C LEU A 338 -29.57 26.32 -14.58
N LEU A 339 -29.52 25.34 -13.65
CA LEU A 339 -30.38 24.16 -13.71
C LEU A 339 -31.86 24.52 -13.52
N LEU A 340 -32.17 25.44 -12.61
CA LEU A 340 -33.53 25.93 -12.38
C LEU A 340 -34.04 26.69 -13.60
N ASP A 341 -33.22 27.62 -14.15
CA ASP A 341 -33.57 28.40 -15.30
C ASP A 341 -33.75 27.54 -16.56
N ALA A 342 -33.08 26.39 -16.66
CA ALA A 342 -33.24 25.40 -17.71
C ALA A 342 -34.47 24.48 -17.51
N GLY A 343 -35.06 24.47 -16.31
CA GLY A 343 -36.16 23.56 -15.96
C GLY A 343 -35.70 22.13 -15.60
N ASP A 344 -34.41 21.95 -15.39
CA ASP A 344 -33.82 20.66 -15.04
C ASP A 344 -34.06 20.27 -13.56
N ILE A 345 -34.34 21.27 -12.71
CA ILE A 345 -34.76 21.09 -11.32
C ILE A 345 -35.91 22.05 -11.01
N ASP A 346 -36.76 21.72 -10.08
CA ASP A 346 -37.82 22.58 -9.60
C ASP A 346 -37.35 23.57 -8.50
N GLN A 347 -38.20 24.52 -8.13
CA GLN A 347 -37.90 25.54 -7.12
C GLN A 347 -37.61 24.91 -5.76
N THR A 348 -38.34 23.87 -5.36
CA THR A 348 -38.19 23.19 -4.09
C THR A 348 -36.81 22.54 -3.97
N THR A 349 -36.40 21.81 -5.03
CA THR A 349 -35.09 21.18 -5.12
C THR A 349 -33.97 22.23 -5.13
N TYR A 350 -34.17 23.35 -5.83
CA TYR A 350 -33.22 24.46 -5.83
C TYR A 350 -33.03 25.04 -4.42
N ASP A 351 -34.12 25.37 -3.72
CA ASP A 351 -34.05 25.97 -2.38
C ASP A 351 -33.38 25.02 -1.38
N ALA A 352 -33.70 23.72 -1.41
CA ALA A 352 -33.06 22.70 -0.60
C ALA A 352 -31.55 22.58 -0.89
N ALA A 353 -31.18 22.56 -2.17
CA ALA A 353 -29.78 22.43 -2.58
C ALA A 353 -28.96 23.69 -2.23
N VAL A 354 -29.51 24.88 -2.32
CA VAL A 354 -28.87 26.13 -1.90
C VAL A 354 -28.65 26.18 -0.38
N ALA A 355 -29.62 25.69 0.40
CA ALA A 355 -29.54 25.65 1.86
C ALA A 355 -28.55 24.60 2.38
N SER A 356 -28.19 23.56 1.57
CA SER A 356 -27.29 22.51 2.01
C SER A 356 -25.83 23.01 2.15
N PRO A 357 -25.04 22.48 3.10
CA PRO A 357 -23.61 22.75 3.18
C PRO A 357 -22.88 22.25 1.93
N LEU A 358 -21.59 22.54 1.78
CA LEU A 358 -20.78 21.99 0.67
C LEU A 358 -20.66 20.46 0.72
N GLY A 359 -20.70 19.87 1.92
CA GLY A 359 -20.73 18.42 2.11
C GLY A 359 -19.45 17.69 1.68
N VAL A 360 -18.34 18.43 1.51
CA VAL A 360 -17.05 17.81 1.17
C VAL A 360 -16.50 17.04 2.36
N VAL A 361 -15.86 15.89 2.06
CA VAL A 361 -15.09 15.14 3.05
C VAL A 361 -13.78 15.87 3.32
N ASP A 362 -13.17 15.66 4.49
CA ASP A 362 -11.85 16.20 4.77
C ASP A 362 -10.87 15.72 3.71
N ALA A 363 -10.05 16.67 3.20
CA ALA A 363 -9.06 16.32 2.19
C ALA A 363 -8.14 15.22 2.74
N PRO A 364 -8.03 14.06 2.07
CA PRO A 364 -7.11 13.03 2.50
C PRO A 364 -5.71 13.63 2.61
N ALA A 365 -5.02 13.41 3.72
CA ALA A 365 -3.67 13.90 3.91
C ALA A 365 -2.77 13.42 2.75
N ASP A 366 -1.94 14.30 2.21
CA ASP A 366 -1.06 14.10 1.04
C ASP A 366 0.03 13.01 1.19
N ALA A 367 0.04 12.31 2.31
CA ALA A 367 1.04 11.29 2.58
C ALA A 367 0.68 10.00 1.84
N THR A 368 1.44 9.68 0.81
CA THR A 368 1.48 8.30 0.29
C THR A 368 1.72 7.37 1.48
N ILE A 369 0.72 6.55 1.78
CA ILE A 369 0.80 5.59 2.86
C ILE A 369 1.86 4.57 2.45
N ALA A 370 2.87 4.35 3.30
CA ALA A 370 3.93 3.38 3.07
C ALA A 370 4.74 3.57 1.77
N PRO A 371 5.36 4.72 1.49
CA PRO A 371 6.03 4.96 0.21
C PRO A 371 7.15 3.96 -0.08
N PHE A 372 7.92 3.54 0.93
CA PHE A 372 8.96 2.51 0.77
C PHE A 372 8.39 1.14 0.40
N PHE A 373 7.25 0.76 0.99
CA PHE A 373 6.57 -0.49 0.63
C PHE A 373 5.97 -0.42 -0.77
N VAL A 374 5.36 0.69 -1.13
CA VAL A 374 4.80 0.92 -2.47
C VAL A 374 5.89 0.81 -3.55
N ASP A 375 7.07 1.40 -3.33
CA ASP A 375 8.20 1.26 -4.27
C ASP A 375 8.70 -0.18 -4.35
N TYR A 376 8.70 -0.91 -3.24
CA TYR A 376 9.01 -2.34 -3.26
C TYR A 376 7.97 -3.12 -4.07
N VAL A 377 6.68 -2.89 -3.86
CA VAL A 377 5.61 -3.51 -4.66
C VAL A 377 5.76 -3.19 -6.15
N LYS A 378 6.04 -1.93 -6.52
CA LYS A 378 6.28 -1.56 -7.92
C LYS A 378 7.47 -2.32 -8.51
N SER A 379 8.55 -2.47 -7.75
CA SER A 379 9.72 -3.23 -8.20
C SER A 379 9.40 -4.72 -8.43
N GLU A 380 8.52 -5.31 -7.62
CA GLU A 380 8.05 -6.68 -7.79
C GLU A 380 7.09 -6.84 -8.97
N LEU A 381 6.23 -5.84 -9.21
CA LEU A 381 5.32 -5.84 -10.35
C LEU A 381 6.06 -5.77 -11.69
N VAL A 382 7.08 -4.92 -11.81
CA VAL A 382 7.87 -4.79 -13.04
C VAL A 382 8.63 -6.07 -13.41
N LYS A 383 8.94 -6.93 -12.43
CA LYS A 383 9.54 -8.26 -12.70
C LYS A 383 8.54 -9.24 -13.34
N ARG A 384 7.23 -9.01 -13.17
CA ARG A 384 6.15 -9.95 -13.54
C ARG A 384 5.29 -9.44 -14.69
N PHE A 385 5.16 -8.13 -14.85
CA PHE A 385 4.30 -7.48 -15.83
C PHE A 385 5.07 -6.47 -16.66
N PRO A 386 4.80 -6.34 -17.97
CA PRO A 386 5.28 -5.23 -18.77
C PRO A 386 4.84 -3.88 -18.22
N GLN A 387 5.69 -2.86 -18.35
CA GLN A 387 5.43 -1.56 -17.76
C GLN A 387 4.21 -0.86 -18.36
N ASP A 388 3.98 -1.02 -19.66
CA ASP A 388 2.80 -0.49 -20.36
C ASP A 388 1.50 -1.10 -19.80
N MET A 389 1.49 -2.42 -19.52
CA MET A 389 0.35 -3.08 -18.88
C MET A 389 0.02 -2.46 -17.51
N LEU A 390 1.04 -2.15 -16.70
CA LEU A 390 0.86 -1.55 -15.37
C LEU A 390 0.30 -0.13 -15.43
N THR A 391 0.52 0.59 -16.52
CA THR A 391 0.12 2.00 -16.65
C THR A 391 -1.16 2.20 -17.44
N THR A 392 -1.59 1.21 -18.26
CA THR A 392 -2.70 1.37 -19.20
C THR A 392 -3.90 0.44 -19.00
N GLU A 393 -3.69 -0.73 -18.38
CA GLU A 393 -4.73 -1.77 -18.28
C GLU A 393 -5.64 -1.62 -17.03
N GLY A 394 -5.24 -0.77 -16.08
CA GLY A 394 -6.04 -0.52 -14.87
C GLY A 394 -6.11 -1.71 -13.92
N LEU A 395 -4.98 -2.38 -13.69
CA LEU A 395 -4.93 -3.52 -12.78
C LEU A 395 -5.23 -3.12 -11.33
N ASN A 396 -5.91 -3.96 -10.58
CA ASN A 396 -6.05 -3.83 -9.15
C ASN A 396 -5.04 -4.75 -8.46
N VAL A 397 -4.08 -4.17 -7.77
CA VAL A 397 -2.99 -4.85 -7.05
C VAL A 397 -3.32 -4.85 -5.57
N TYR A 398 -3.69 -5.99 -5.02
CA TYR A 398 -3.95 -6.16 -3.60
C TYR A 398 -2.68 -6.62 -2.92
N THR A 399 -2.25 -5.84 -1.92
CA THR A 399 -1.01 -6.11 -1.18
C THR A 399 -1.31 -6.72 0.18
N THR A 400 -0.24 -7.07 0.89
CA THR A 400 -0.30 -7.66 2.22
C THR A 400 -0.17 -6.63 3.35
N LEU A 401 -0.06 -5.35 3.03
CA LEU A 401 0.18 -4.28 3.99
C LEU A 401 -1.04 -4.04 4.89
N ASP A 402 -0.83 -3.94 6.19
CA ASP A 402 -1.82 -3.40 7.12
C ASP A 402 -1.56 -1.91 7.36
N PRO A 403 -2.46 -1.00 6.94
CA PRO A 403 -2.24 0.44 7.06
C PRO A 403 -2.06 0.92 8.50
N ILE A 404 -2.69 0.28 9.48
CA ILE A 404 -2.56 0.61 10.90
C ILE A 404 -1.20 0.18 11.45
N LEU A 405 -0.74 -1.04 11.13
CA LEU A 405 0.59 -1.49 11.52
C LEU A 405 1.68 -0.64 10.86
N GLN A 406 1.47 -0.23 9.63
CA GLN A 406 2.37 0.67 8.92
C GLN A 406 2.46 2.05 9.58
N GLU A 407 1.32 2.63 9.98
CA GLU A 407 1.28 3.91 10.71
C GLU A 407 2.03 3.79 12.04
N ASP A 408 1.85 2.69 12.77
CA ASP A 408 2.55 2.42 14.02
C ASP A 408 4.06 2.28 13.83
N ALA A 409 4.48 1.57 12.79
CA ALA A 409 5.90 1.40 12.46
C ALA A 409 6.57 2.73 12.13
N GLN A 410 5.93 3.57 11.30
CA GLN A 410 6.44 4.90 10.94
C GLN A 410 6.53 5.80 12.16
N ARG A 411 5.46 5.87 12.97
CA ARG A 411 5.42 6.69 14.19
C ARG A 411 6.48 6.24 15.19
N ALA A 412 6.54 4.95 15.50
CA ALA A 412 7.52 4.41 16.44
C ALA A 412 8.96 4.73 15.99
N LEU A 413 9.26 4.60 14.69
CA LEU A 413 10.57 4.90 14.14
C LEU A 413 10.91 6.38 14.26
N GLN A 414 10.00 7.28 13.89
CA GLN A 414 10.22 8.71 13.94
C GLN A 414 10.42 9.22 15.37
N GLU A 415 9.54 8.80 16.30
CA GLU A 415 9.62 9.16 17.71
C GLU A 415 10.92 8.62 18.36
N HIS A 416 11.30 7.39 18.02
CA HIS A 416 12.51 6.79 18.57
C HIS A 416 13.77 7.49 18.09
N LEU A 417 13.91 7.76 16.79
CA LEU A 417 15.07 8.47 16.26
C LEU A 417 15.17 9.89 16.84
N ALA A 418 14.04 10.59 16.96
CA ALA A 418 13.99 11.92 17.57
C ALA A 418 14.43 11.89 19.05
N ARG A 419 14.05 10.84 19.79
CA ARG A 419 14.47 10.63 21.18
C ARG A 419 15.98 10.36 21.27
N LEU A 420 16.51 9.48 20.43
CA LEU A 420 17.96 9.19 20.39
C LEU A 420 18.79 10.44 20.12
N GLU A 421 18.37 11.28 19.16
CA GLU A 421 19.04 12.55 18.84
C GLU A 421 18.96 13.57 19.99
N LYS A 422 17.82 13.63 20.67
CA LYS A 422 17.62 14.48 21.86
C LYS A 422 18.52 14.06 23.03
N ASP A 423 18.55 12.76 23.30
CA ASP A 423 19.31 12.20 24.42
C ASP A 423 20.83 12.17 24.14
N ARG A 424 21.22 12.19 22.87
CA ARG A 424 22.62 12.18 22.39
C ARG A 424 22.86 13.22 21.31
N PRO A 425 23.10 14.47 21.65
CA PRO A 425 23.28 15.57 20.70
C PRO A 425 24.37 15.37 19.64
N LYS A 426 25.36 14.49 19.90
CA LYS A 426 26.38 14.13 18.91
C LYS A 426 25.80 13.42 17.70
N LEU A 427 24.70 12.65 17.85
CA LEU A 427 24.00 12.00 16.73
C LEU A 427 23.29 13.04 15.86
N ALA A 428 22.68 14.06 16.48
CA ALA A 428 22.08 15.17 15.76
C ALA A 428 23.13 16.04 15.01
N ALA A 429 24.31 16.24 15.61
CA ALA A 429 25.38 17.01 14.98
C ALA A 429 25.99 16.30 13.75
N ALA A 430 25.95 14.97 13.69
CA ALA A 430 26.37 14.19 12.52
C ALA A 430 25.41 14.39 11.31
N ALA A 431 24.16 14.83 11.54
CA ALA A 431 23.11 14.93 10.53
C ALA A 431 23.43 15.85 9.33
N ALA A 432 24.43 16.74 9.43
CA ALA A 432 24.86 17.56 8.30
C ALA A 432 25.60 16.76 7.20
N LYS A 433 26.15 15.59 7.53
CA LYS A 433 26.95 14.77 6.61
C LYS A 433 26.40 13.34 6.44
N ASP A 434 25.84 12.76 7.50
CA ASP A 434 25.35 11.37 7.54
C ASP A 434 24.26 11.32 8.61
N ARG A 435 23.00 11.24 8.19
CA ARG A 435 21.85 11.32 9.12
C ARG A 435 21.58 9.95 9.75
N LEU A 436 21.20 9.98 11.03
CA LEU A 436 20.74 8.75 11.71
C LEU A 436 19.50 8.21 11.04
N GLU A 437 19.52 6.95 10.64
CA GLU A 437 18.48 6.23 9.93
C GLU A 437 18.08 4.96 10.69
N ALA A 438 16.91 4.44 10.34
CA ALA A 438 16.45 3.14 10.80
C ALA A 438 15.58 2.49 9.73
N ALA A 439 15.50 1.16 9.80
CA ALA A 439 14.54 0.39 9.02
C ALA A 439 13.77 -0.58 9.94
N LEU A 440 12.51 -0.81 9.61
CA LEU A 440 11.65 -1.77 10.29
C LEU A 440 10.85 -2.56 9.25
N VAL A 441 10.84 -3.89 9.37
CA VAL A 441 10.01 -4.79 8.57
C VAL A 441 9.25 -5.71 9.52
N ALA A 442 7.95 -5.87 9.29
CA ALA A 442 7.13 -6.81 10.03
C ALA A 442 6.49 -7.84 9.09
N LEU A 443 6.59 -9.13 9.45
CA LEU A 443 6.08 -10.28 8.70
C LEU A 443 5.10 -11.11 9.53
N ALA A 444 4.07 -11.63 8.89
CA ALA A 444 3.27 -12.72 9.43
C ALA A 444 3.99 -14.06 9.15
N PRO A 445 4.48 -14.78 10.16
CA PRO A 445 5.41 -15.90 9.95
C PRO A 445 4.80 -17.06 9.17
N GLY A 446 3.52 -17.40 9.39
CA GLY A 446 2.86 -18.51 8.72
C GLY A 446 2.54 -18.30 7.24
N THR A 447 2.53 -17.05 6.77
CA THR A 447 2.15 -16.69 5.40
C THR A 447 3.19 -15.91 4.63
N GLY A 448 4.24 -15.41 5.30
CA GLY A 448 5.22 -14.51 4.71
C GLY A 448 4.68 -13.11 4.38
N LYS A 449 3.41 -12.80 4.67
CA LYS A 449 2.80 -11.50 4.39
C LYS A 449 3.58 -10.36 5.06
N ILE A 450 4.03 -9.38 4.26
CA ILE A 450 4.66 -8.17 4.78
C ILE A 450 3.58 -7.25 5.31
N ARG A 451 3.49 -7.12 6.63
CA ARG A 451 2.44 -6.34 7.31
C ARG A 451 2.78 -4.87 7.47
N ALA A 452 4.09 -4.54 7.59
CA ALA A 452 4.61 -3.18 7.62
C ALA A 452 6.04 -3.15 7.06
N MET A 453 6.41 -2.06 6.38
CA MET A 453 7.77 -1.82 5.88
C MET A 453 8.11 -0.34 5.93
N VAL A 454 9.12 0.01 6.70
CA VAL A 454 9.68 1.37 6.78
C VAL A 454 11.16 1.30 6.44
N GLY A 455 11.55 1.86 5.30
CA GLY A 455 12.92 1.80 4.77
C GLY A 455 13.80 2.98 5.16
N GLY A 456 13.31 3.91 5.97
CA GLY A 456 14.06 5.08 6.40
C GLY A 456 13.19 6.11 7.11
N ARG A 457 13.83 7.12 7.66
CA ARG A 457 13.19 8.17 8.45
C ARG A 457 12.24 9.06 7.65
N ASN A 458 12.64 9.42 6.44
CA ASN A 458 11.89 10.35 5.59
C ASN A 458 12.11 10.02 4.12
N TYR A 459 11.06 9.53 3.47
CA TYR A 459 11.07 9.13 2.07
C TYR A 459 11.36 10.28 1.10
N GLN A 460 10.88 11.49 1.39
CA GLN A 460 11.13 12.65 0.53
C GLN A 460 12.61 13.08 0.56
N ALA A 461 13.29 12.88 1.69
CA ALA A 461 14.71 13.18 1.82
C ALA A 461 15.60 12.08 1.24
N SER A 462 15.19 10.80 1.34
CA SER A 462 15.91 9.65 0.80
C SER A 462 14.93 8.53 0.45
N GLN A 463 14.88 8.18 -0.84
CA GLN A 463 14.07 7.07 -1.36
C GLN A 463 14.78 5.71 -1.23
N PHE A 464 16.01 5.68 -0.74
CA PHE A 464 16.75 4.46 -0.51
C PHE A 464 16.05 3.59 0.54
N ASN A 465 15.49 2.47 0.09
CA ASN A 465 14.73 1.55 0.94
C ASN A 465 15.67 0.61 1.70
N ARG A 466 16.06 1.01 2.91
CA ARG A 466 17.00 0.22 3.73
C ARG A 466 16.44 -1.12 4.17
N ALA A 467 15.12 -1.28 4.14
CA ALA A 467 14.48 -2.54 4.49
C ALA A 467 14.83 -3.70 3.53
N VAL A 468 15.10 -3.37 2.25
CA VAL A 468 15.33 -4.36 1.18
C VAL A 468 16.60 -4.12 0.35
N GLN A 469 17.20 -2.92 0.44
CA GLN A 469 18.38 -2.56 -0.36
C GLN A 469 19.65 -2.44 0.46
N ALA A 470 19.56 -2.10 1.76
CA ALA A 470 20.73 -1.97 2.60
C ALA A 470 21.19 -3.33 3.12
N ARG A 471 22.26 -3.85 2.56
CA ARG A 471 22.98 -4.98 3.16
C ARG A 471 23.90 -4.48 4.24
N ARG A 472 23.69 -4.98 5.46
CA ARG A 472 24.40 -4.58 6.66
C ARG A 472 24.90 -5.79 7.44
N GLN A 473 26.04 -5.68 8.07
CA GLN A 473 26.55 -6.73 8.95
C GLN A 473 25.52 -7.01 10.04
N THR A 474 25.13 -8.28 10.15
CA THR A 474 24.06 -8.73 11.04
C THR A 474 24.47 -8.77 12.50
N GLY A 475 25.80 -8.84 12.77
CA GLY A 475 26.32 -8.99 14.13
C GLY A 475 25.68 -10.19 14.82
N SER A 476 25.54 -10.12 16.12
CA SER A 476 25.05 -11.24 16.92
C SER A 476 23.62 -11.71 16.63
N THR A 477 22.84 -11.05 15.70
CA THR A 477 21.58 -11.63 15.22
C THR A 477 21.80 -12.85 14.32
N PHE A 478 23.04 -13.11 13.89
CA PHE A 478 23.41 -14.31 13.13
C PHE A 478 23.63 -15.53 14.00
N LYS A 479 23.96 -15.37 15.29
CA LYS A 479 24.27 -16.47 16.22
C LYS A 479 23.20 -17.57 16.29
N PRO A 480 21.90 -17.28 16.29
CA PRO A 480 20.88 -18.32 16.26
C PRO A 480 21.05 -19.34 15.13
N ILE A 481 21.51 -18.88 13.94
CA ILE A 481 21.80 -19.81 12.83
C ILE A 481 22.98 -20.72 13.15
N VAL A 482 24.01 -20.18 13.78
CA VAL A 482 25.19 -20.99 14.22
C VAL A 482 24.78 -22.05 15.21
N TYR A 483 23.98 -21.68 16.22
CA TYR A 483 23.48 -22.63 17.23
C TYR A 483 22.55 -23.67 16.61
N LEU A 484 21.68 -23.23 15.69
CA LEU A 484 20.78 -24.12 14.98
C LEU A 484 21.51 -25.16 14.12
N ALA A 485 22.56 -24.72 13.42
CA ALA A 485 23.42 -25.64 12.64
C ALA A 485 24.07 -26.71 13.51
N ALA A 486 24.50 -26.34 14.73
CA ALA A 486 25.07 -27.30 15.70
C ALA A 486 24.00 -28.22 16.33
N MET A 487 22.77 -27.73 16.52
CA MET A 487 21.63 -28.55 16.96
C MET A 487 21.19 -29.57 15.91
N LEU A 488 21.39 -29.26 14.63
CA LEU A 488 21.08 -30.14 13.50
C LEU A 488 22.23 -31.12 13.18
N ASP A 489 23.39 -31.00 13.79
CA ASP A 489 24.51 -31.91 13.53
C ASP A 489 24.25 -33.28 14.19
N HIS A 490 24.36 -34.33 13.42
CA HIS A 490 24.14 -35.69 13.87
C HIS A 490 25.40 -36.34 14.55
N ASP A 491 26.55 -35.70 14.50
CA ASP A 491 27.75 -36.14 15.17
C ASP A 491 27.66 -35.81 16.68
N PRO A 492 27.58 -36.75 17.59
CA PRO A 492 27.46 -36.47 19.03
C PRO A 492 28.57 -35.57 19.61
N ALA A 493 29.73 -35.52 18.96
CA ALA A 493 30.83 -34.65 19.39
C ALA A 493 30.59 -33.18 19.01
N ARG A 494 29.70 -32.89 18.09
CA ARG A 494 29.39 -31.55 17.58
C ARG A 494 27.96 -31.12 17.86
N HIS A 495 27.11 -32.09 18.20
CA HIS A 495 25.71 -31.86 18.50
C HIS A 495 25.54 -30.97 19.74
N LEU A 496 24.67 -29.96 19.61
CA LEU A 496 24.45 -28.96 20.65
C LEU A 496 23.07 -29.13 21.28
N THR A 497 23.03 -29.20 22.60
CA THR A 497 21.81 -29.09 23.41
C THR A 497 21.81 -27.79 24.21
N PRO A 498 20.70 -27.32 24.74
CA PRO A 498 20.66 -26.14 25.59
C PRO A 498 21.55 -26.24 26.86
N ALA A 499 21.75 -27.44 27.38
CA ALA A 499 22.59 -27.71 28.55
C ALA A 499 24.07 -28.00 28.19
N SER A 500 24.40 -28.12 26.89
CA SER A 500 25.79 -28.34 26.46
C SER A 500 26.72 -27.30 27.07
N ARG A 501 27.87 -27.76 27.59
CA ARG A 501 28.88 -26.89 28.21
C ARG A 501 29.74 -26.27 27.12
N LEU A 502 29.87 -24.95 27.16
CA LEU A 502 30.68 -24.17 26.24
C LEU A 502 31.73 -23.38 27.00
N ASP A 503 32.95 -23.37 26.46
CA ASP A 503 34.03 -22.56 26.99
C ASP A 503 33.91 -21.11 26.49
N ASP A 504 33.71 -20.19 27.41
CA ASP A 504 33.72 -18.75 27.15
C ASP A 504 35.01 -18.14 27.70
N SER A 505 36.14 -18.69 27.37
CA SER A 505 37.46 -18.14 27.67
C SER A 505 38.05 -17.46 26.42
N PRO A 506 39.07 -16.56 26.57
CA PRO A 506 39.80 -16.01 25.43
C PRO A 506 40.40 -17.12 24.57
N PHE A 507 40.09 -17.09 23.26
CA PHE A 507 40.62 -18.11 22.38
C PHE A 507 41.00 -17.55 21.02
N ALA A 508 41.88 -18.27 20.31
CA ALA A 508 42.37 -17.91 19.01
C ALA A 508 41.97 -18.95 17.95
N TRP A 509 41.36 -18.52 16.88
CA TRP A 509 41.05 -19.36 15.73
C TRP A 509 42.11 -19.21 14.66
N PRO A 510 42.90 -20.26 14.35
CA PRO A 510 43.93 -20.17 13.31
C PRO A 510 43.31 -19.94 11.92
N LEU A 511 43.89 -19.01 11.15
CA LEU A 511 43.52 -18.72 9.77
C LEU A 511 44.46 -19.39 8.78
N ALA A 512 43.99 -19.59 7.56
CA ALA A 512 44.78 -20.23 6.49
C ALA A 512 46.03 -19.44 6.08
N ASP A 513 46.11 -18.15 6.39
CA ASP A 513 47.29 -17.29 6.12
C ASP A 513 48.28 -17.25 7.28
N GLY A 514 48.10 -18.12 8.28
CA GLY A 514 48.99 -18.24 9.45
C GLY A 514 48.74 -17.20 10.54
N LYS A 515 47.72 -16.34 10.38
CA LYS A 515 47.25 -15.44 11.43
C LYS A 515 46.23 -16.13 12.33
N GLU A 516 45.92 -15.48 13.42
CA GLU A 516 44.90 -15.91 14.35
C GLU A 516 43.80 -14.86 14.43
N TRP A 517 42.54 -15.32 14.49
CA TRP A 517 41.42 -14.48 14.80
C TRP A 517 40.99 -14.71 16.24
N THR A 518 41.00 -13.64 17.03
CA THR A 518 40.65 -13.67 18.46
C THR A 518 39.38 -12.92 18.72
N PRO A 519 38.20 -13.61 18.88
CA PRO A 519 36.94 -12.94 19.22
C PRO A 519 36.98 -12.44 20.66
N ALA A 520 36.72 -11.13 20.86
CA ALA A 520 36.55 -10.58 22.21
C ALA A 520 35.07 -10.52 22.58
N ASN A 521 34.74 -10.81 23.83
CA ASN A 521 33.44 -10.58 24.41
C ASN A 521 33.17 -9.07 24.63
N TYR A 522 31.91 -8.70 24.80
CA TYR A 522 31.55 -7.32 25.10
C TYR A 522 32.18 -6.89 26.44
N GLY A 523 32.98 -5.81 26.39
CA GLY A 523 33.69 -5.28 27.56
C GLY A 523 34.79 -6.21 28.11
N ASP A 524 35.28 -7.14 27.28
CA ASP A 524 36.33 -8.11 27.65
C ASP A 524 36.02 -8.98 28.88
N HIS A 525 34.73 -9.21 29.14
CA HIS A 525 34.28 -10.07 30.24
C HIS A 525 34.00 -11.49 29.73
N TYR A 526 34.64 -12.47 30.40
CA TYR A 526 34.51 -13.89 30.09
C TYR A 526 33.90 -14.60 31.29
N LEU A 527 33.03 -15.57 31.04
CA LEU A 527 32.34 -16.32 32.09
C LEU A 527 32.92 -17.72 32.33
N GLY A 528 33.87 -18.15 31.47
CA GLY A 528 34.45 -19.49 31.53
C GLY A 528 33.47 -20.57 31.05
N ASP A 529 33.31 -21.63 31.81
CA ASP A 529 32.43 -22.73 31.44
C ASP A 529 30.95 -22.39 31.70
N VAL A 530 30.14 -22.31 30.65
CA VAL A 530 28.73 -21.91 30.68
C VAL A 530 27.85 -22.85 29.87
N THR A 531 26.54 -22.88 30.15
CA THR A 531 25.61 -23.63 29.29
C THR A 531 25.41 -22.90 27.95
N ALA A 532 25.07 -23.63 26.88
CA ALA A 532 24.75 -23.06 25.56
C ALA A 532 23.59 -22.04 25.66
N ARG A 533 22.59 -22.30 26.53
CA ARG A 533 21.52 -21.34 26.82
C ARG A 533 22.07 -20.01 27.34
N VAL A 534 22.87 -20.03 28.38
CA VAL A 534 23.45 -18.82 28.97
C VAL A 534 24.34 -18.10 27.98
N ALA A 535 25.13 -18.85 27.19
CA ALA A 535 25.98 -18.28 26.16
C ALA A 535 25.15 -17.51 25.07
N LEU A 536 24.02 -18.06 24.64
CA LEU A 536 23.12 -17.42 23.66
C LEU A 536 22.39 -16.22 24.28
N GLU A 537 21.83 -16.35 25.47
CA GLU A 537 21.14 -15.28 26.20
C GLU A 537 22.01 -14.06 26.45
N ARG A 538 23.26 -14.30 26.87
CA ARG A 538 24.27 -13.27 27.11
C ARG A 538 25.00 -12.83 25.86
N SER A 539 24.77 -13.54 24.74
CA SER A 539 25.40 -13.25 23.45
C SER A 539 26.93 -13.32 23.48
N LEU A 540 27.50 -14.31 24.20
CA LEU A 540 28.94 -14.47 24.35
C LEU A 540 29.59 -14.76 23.00
N ASN A 541 30.71 -14.07 22.71
CA ASN A 541 31.36 -14.16 21.40
C ASN A 541 32.28 -15.36 21.31
N ALA A 542 33.09 -15.62 22.37
CA ALA A 542 34.01 -16.73 22.43
C ALA A 542 33.24 -18.07 22.33
N ALA A 543 32.21 -18.25 23.14
CA ALA A 543 31.37 -19.45 23.11
C ALA A 543 30.74 -19.68 21.72
N ALA A 544 30.18 -18.63 21.08
CA ALA A 544 29.61 -18.75 19.73
C ALA A 544 30.65 -19.11 18.66
N ALA A 545 31.87 -18.60 18.79
CA ALA A 545 32.96 -18.92 17.90
C ALA A 545 33.42 -20.38 18.06
N HIS A 546 33.44 -20.91 19.27
CA HIS A 546 33.69 -22.32 19.53
C HIS A 546 32.65 -23.23 18.91
N VAL A 547 31.35 -22.88 19.04
CA VAL A 547 30.25 -23.62 18.36
C VAL A 547 30.46 -23.64 16.85
N ALA A 548 30.74 -22.45 16.23
CA ALA A 548 30.97 -22.37 14.79
C ALA A 548 32.21 -23.12 14.32
N GLN A 549 33.28 -23.16 15.15
CA GLN A 549 34.50 -23.91 14.85
C GLN A 549 34.22 -25.42 14.85
N ASN A 550 33.44 -25.89 15.81
CA ASN A 550 33.12 -27.30 15.94
C ASN A 550 32.20 -27.80 14.81
N VAL A 551 31.14 -27.06 14.47
CA VAL A 551 30.19 -27.46 13.42
C VAL A 551 30.72 -27.20 12.00
N GLY A 552 31.65 -26.28 11.87
CA GLY A 552 32.16 -25.78 10.59
C GLY A 552 31.30 -24.65 9.98
N LEU A 553 31.91 -23.86 9.10
CA LEU A 553 31.22 -22.68 8.51
C LEU A 553 30.30 -23.03 7.34
N ALA A 554 30.62 -24.06 6.57
CA ALA A 554 29.81 -24.44 5.38
C ALA A 554 28.36 -24.83 5.74
N PRO A 555 28.09 -25.71 6.75
CA PRO A 555 26.71 -25.99 7.17
C PRO A 555 25.95 -24.74 7.66
N VAL A 556 26.65 -23.81 8.34
CA VAL A 556 26.06 -22.54 8.80
C VAL A 556 25.66 -21.64 7.61
N VAL A 557 26.50 -21.56 6.58
CA VAL A 557 26.22 -20.81 5.36
C VAL A 557 25.04 -21.41 4.58
N GLU A 558 25.03 -22.73 4.40
CA GLU A 558 23.95 -23.45 3.74
C GLU A 558 22.61 -23.21 4.45
N LEU A 559 22.57 -23.41 5.77
CA LEU A 559 21.38 -23.18 6.57
C LEU A 559 20.90 -21.73 6.50
N ALA A 560 21.82 -20.74 6.55
CA ALA A 560 21.46 -19.33 6.42
C ALA A 560 20.76 -19.03 5.09
N HIS A 561 21.24 -19.63 4.00
CA HIS A 561 20.60 -19.50 2.69
C HIS A 561 19.23 -20.18 2.64
N GLU A 562 19.11 -21.37 3.20
CA GLU A 562 17.83 -22.07 3.30
C GLU A 562 16.79 -21.28 4.10
N MET A 563 17.23 -20.63 5.19
CA MET A 563 16.36 -19.78 6.02
C MET A 563 16.02 -18.42 5.36
N GLY A 564 16.72 -17.99 4.31
CA GLY A 564 16.32 -16.81 3.53
C GLY A 564 17.35 -15.71 3.34
N VAL A 565 18.60 -15.89 3.73
CA VAL A 565 19.67 -14.96 3.37
C VAL A 565 20.07 -15.19 1.91
N SER A 566 19.90 -14.22 1.03
CA SER A 566 20.15 -14.39 -0.41
C SER A 566 21.53 -13.92 -0.86
N GLY A 567 22.20 -13.08 -0.03
CA GLY A 567 23.50 -12.53 -0.36
C GLY A 567 24.66 -13.48 -0.08
N PRO A 568 25.84 -13.20 -0.64
CA PRO A 568 27.02 -13.98 -0.39
C PRO A 568 27.44 -13.89 1.09
N LEU A 569 27.70 -15.02 1.70
CA LEU A 569 28.21 -15.12 3.07
C LEU A 569 29.66 -15.60 3.02
N PRO A 570 30.61 -14.85 3.63
CA PRO A 570 32.02 -15.27 3.63
C PRO A 570 32.23 -16.41 4.61
N GLU A 571 32.83 -17.51 4.16
CA GLU A 571 33.25 -18.62 5.03
C GLU A 571 34.54 -18.28 5.79
N VAL A 572 34.44 -17.29 6.69
CA VAL A 572 35.53 -16.86 7.57
C VAL A 572 35.07 -16.97 9.03
N PRO A 573 35.97 -17.19 9.99
CA PRO A 573 35.61 -17.32 11.40
C PRO A 573 34.72 -16.21 11.95
N ALA A 574 34.93 -14.98 11.50
CA ALA A 574 34.12 -13.83 11.91
C ALA A 574 32.62 -13.95 11.50
N LEU A 575 32.26 -14.87 10.60
CA LEU A 575 30.86 -15.19 10.30
C LEU A 575 30.08 -15.67 11.51
N ALA A 576 30.75 -16.39 12.42
CA ALA A 576 30.18 -16.83 13.71
C ALA A 576 29.56 -15.67 14.52
N LEU A 577 30.09 -14.48 14.34
CA LEU A 577 29.64 -13.25 14.99
C LEU A 577 28.84 -12.31 14.05
N GLY A 578 28.47 -12.79 12.84
CA GLY A 578 27.67 -12.06 11.89
C GLY A 578 28.43 -11.03 11.06
N ALA A 579 29.65 -11.36 10.63
CA ALA A 579 30.38 -10.56 9.64
C ALA A 579 29.70 -10.59 8.25
N GLY A 580 28.79 -11.52 8.01
CA GLY A 580 27.94 -11.56 6.82
C GLY A 580 26.92 -10.41 6.79
N GLU A 581 26.63 -9.94 5.58
CA GLU A 581 25.68 -8.85 5.38
C GLU A 581 24.30 -9.39 4.93
N ALA A 582 23.23 -8.88 5.54
CA ALA A 582 21.84 -9.15 5.15
C ALA A 582 20.99 -7.89 5.23
N THR A 583 19.84 -7.92 4.56
CA THR A 583 18.82 -6.86 4.67
C THR A 583 17.88 -7.11 5.85
N PRO A 584 17.20 -6.09 6.39
CA PRO A 584 16.15 -6.27 7.40
C PRO A 584 15.06 -7.27 6.99
N LEU A 585 14.65 -7.29 5.73
CA LEU A 585 13.67 -8.25 5.23
C LEU A 585 14.20 -9.69 5.27
N GLU A 586 15.45 -9.92 4.87
CA GLU A 586 16.08 -11.25 4.94
C GLU A 586 16.17 -11.72 6.40
N MET A 587 16.59 -10.86 7.32
CA MET A 587 16.67 -11.22 8.74
C MET A 587 15.28 -11.46 9.36
N ALA A 588 14.26 -10.69 8.95
CA ALA A 588 12.88 -10.99 9.34
C ALA A 588 12.42 -12.37 8.82
N SER A 589 12.79 -12.74 7.58
CA SER A 589 12.49 -14.06 7.00
C SER A 589 13.18 -15.20 7.76
N VAL A 590 14.45 -15.05 8.13
CA VAL A 590 15.21 -16.02 8.94
C VAL A 590 14.49 -16.31 10.25
N TYR A 591 14.08 -15.26 10.97
CA TYR A 591 13.40 -15.44 12.26
C TYR A 591 11.94 -15.90 12.09
N ALA A 592 11.33 -15.62 10.94
CA ALA A 592 10.00 -16.14 10.61
C ALA A 592 10.01 -17.68 10.51
N VAL A 593 11.10 -18.29 10.07
CA VAL A 593 11.26 -19.77 10.07
C VAL A 593 11.11 -20.33 11.49
N LEU A 594 11.77 -19.71 12.47
CA LEU A 594 11.67 -20.13 13.88
C LEU A 594 10.25 -19.91 14.43
N ALA A 595 9.68 -18.73 14.18
CA ALA A 595 8.32 -18.37 14.60
C ALA A 595 7.25 -19.31 14.02
N ASN A 596 7.51 -19.87 12.84
CA ASN A 596 6.63 -20.78 12.10
C ASN A 596 7.02 -22.26 12.22
N GLY A 597 7.64 -22.65 13.34
CA GLY A 597 7.98 -24.04 13.61
C GLY A 597 8.88 -24.68 12.57
N GLY A 598 9.89 -23.96 12.08
CA GLY A 598 10.87 -24.47 11.12
C GLY A 598 10.46 -24.37 9.64
N THR A 599 9.27 -23.87 9.35
CA THR A 599 8.76 -23.72 7.98
C THR A 599 9.00 -22.30 7.45
N ARG A 600 9.70 -22.17 6.35
CA ARG A 600 9.88 -20.92 5.63
C ARG A 600 8.68 -20.63 4.77
N ALA A 601 8.08 -19.46 4.95
CA ALA A 601 7.19 -18.81 4.01
C ALA A 601 7.96 -17.68 3.30
N GLU A 602 7.97 -17.69 1.97
CA GLU A 602 8.61 -16.59 1.22
C GLU A 602 7.92 -15.26 1.52
N PRO A 603 8.68 -14.15 1.67
CA PRO A 603 8.08 -12.84 1.90
C PRO A 603 7.16 -12.43 0.74
N VAL A 604 5.91 -12.09 1.06
CA VAL A 604 4.88 -11.73 0.09
C VAL A 604 4.44 -10.28 0.31
N ALA A 605 4.60 -9.44 -0.70
CA ALA A 605 4.09 -8.07 -0.72
C ALA A 605 2.80 -7.94 -1.54
N ILE A 606 2.63 -8.79 -2.56
CA ILE A 606 1.47 -8.78 -3.48
C ILE A 606 0.71 -10.09 -3.26
N GLU A 607 -0.52 -9.99 -2.79
CA GLU A 607 -1.37 -11.14 -2.54
C GLU A 607 -2.09 -11.60 -3.79
N ARG A 608 -2.69 -10.65 -4.53
CA ARG A 608 -3.37 -10.92 -5.78
C ARG A 608 -3.35 -9.71 -6.70
N VAL A 609 -3.47 -9.96 -7.99
CA VAL A 609 -3.69 -8.95 -9.02
C VAL A 609 -4.91 -9.37 -9.83
N THR A 610 -5.82 -8.41 -10.03
CA THR A 610 -6.99 -8.61 -10.89
C THR A 610 -6.99 -7.62 -12.04
N SER A 611 -7.70 -7.94 -13.10
CA SER A 611 -8.06 -6.96 -14.12
C SER A 611 -8.95 -5.86 -13.50
N ARG A 612 -9.20 -4.81 -14.26
CA ARG A 612 -10.15 -3.76 -13.90
C ARG A 612 -11.56 -4.28 -13.61
N ASP A 613 -11.97 -5.34 -14.33
CA ASP A 613 -13.31 -5.93 -14.21
C ASP A 613 -13.36 -7.01 -13.11
N GLY A 614 -12.25 -7.20 -12.37
CA GLY A 614 -12.18 -8.11 -11.22
C GLY A 614 -11.69 -9.53 -11.57
N GLU A 615 -11.38 -9.82 -12.84
CA GLU A 615 -10.88 -11.12 -13.24
C GLU A 615 -9.47 -11.38 -12.67
N PRO A 616 -9.20 -12.54 -12.05
CA PRO A 616 -7.93 -12.84 -11.42
C PRO A 616 -6.82 -13.01 -12.48
N ILE A 617 -5.69 -12.35 -12.28
CA ILE A 617 -4.49 -12.46 -13.12
C ILE A 617 -3.34 -13.13 -12.37
N LEU A 618 -3.19 -12.81 -11.08
CA LEU A 618 -2.20 -13.39 -10.17
C LEU A 618 -2.85 -13.59 -8.79
N GLY A 619 -2.57 -14.69 -8.13
CA GLY A 619 -3.15 -15.00 -6.81
C GLY A 619 -2.76 -16.39 -6.32
N GLU A 620 -1.48 -16.74 -6.41
CA GLU A 620 -0.98 -18.00 -5.86
C GLU A 620 -0.70 -17.86 -4.36
N PRO A 621 -1.03 -18.89 -3.57
CA PRO A 621 -0.64 -18.91 -2.16
C PRO A 621 0.90 -18.93 -2.04
N PRO A 622 1.45 -18.38 -0.94
CA PRO A 622 2.88 -18.38 -0.72
C PRO A 622 3.44 -19.80 -0.69
N ALA A 623 4.61 -19.99 -1.30
CA ALA A 623 5.32 -21.27 -1.22
C ALA A 623 5.81 -21.49 0.21
N LEU A 624 5.43 -22.61 0.80
CA LEU A 624 5.88 -23.05 2.11
C LEU A 624 6.94 -24.14 1.93
N ARG A 625 8.08 -24.00 2.62
CA ARG A 625 9.18 -24.96 2.58
C ARG A 625 9.62 -25.31 3.99
N ALA A 626 9.55 -26.57 4.37
CA ALA A 626 10.18 -27.05 5.60
C ALA A 626 11.71 -26.92 5.47
N VAL A 627 12.33 -26.22 6.42
CA VAL A 627 13.77 -25.93 6.46
C VAL A 627 14.40 -26.57 7.70
N VAL A 628 13.71 -26.50 8.83
CA VAL A 628 14.17 -26.99 10.14
C VAL A 628 13.10 -27.92 10.72
N PRO A 629 13.46 -29.03 11.37
CA PRO A 629 12.49 -29.82 12.11
C PRO A 629 11.77 -28.98 13.17
N PRO A 630 10.46 -29.15 13.36
CA PRO A 630 9.67 -28.32 14.28
C PRO A 630 10.14 -28.36 15.72
N ASP A 631 10.60 -29.53 16.18
CA ASP A 631 11.13 -29.77 17.53
C ASP A 631 12.42 -28.98 17.75
N THR A 632 13.38 -29.05 16.83
CA THR A 632 14.64 -28.29 16.87
C THR A 632 14.38 -26.77 16.78
N ALA A 633 13.47 -26.34 15.93
CA ALA A 633 13.05 -24.93 15.84
C ALA A 633 12.46 -24.43 17.16
N TYR A 634 11.65 -25.27 17.83
CA TYR A 634 11.07 -24.96 19.14
C TYR A 634 12.13 -24.85 20.22
N VAL A 635 13.07 -25.82 20.32
CA VAL A 635 14.17 -25.79 21.31
C VAL A 635 14.96 -24.48 21.20
N LEU A 636 15.36 -24.08 19.98
CA LEU A 636 16.04 -22.80 19.78
C LEU A 636 15.16 -21.60 20.12
N THR A 637 13.87 -21.61 19.72
CA THR A 637 12.93 -20.57 20.08
C THR A 637 12.81 -20.39 21.58
N HIS A 638 12.70 -21.47 22.33
CA HIS A 638 12.65 -21.48 23.79
C HIS A 638 13.94 -20.88 24.41
N MET A 639 15.11 -21.16 23.83
CA MET A 639 16.36 -20.49 24.27
C MET A 639 16.33 -18.99 23.96
N LEU A 640 15.73 -18.58 22.83
CA LEU A 640 15.63 -17.18 22.45
C LEU A 640 14.57 -16.38 23.25
N GLU A 641 13.60 -17.04 23.90
CA GLU A 641 12.73 -16.40 24.90
C GLU A 641 13.56 -15.88 26.07
N GLY A 642 14.56 -16.67 26.52
CA GLY A 642 15.48 -16.28 27.59
C GLY A 642 16.28 -15.00 27.31
N VAL A 643 16.52 -14.66 26.04
CA VAL A 643 17.16 -13.39 25.65
C VAL A 643 16.34 -12.18 26.12
N LEU A 644 14.99 -12.27 26.02
CA LEU A 644 14.08 -11.22 26.49
C LEU A 644 13.83 -11.30 28.00
N ASP A 645 13.84 -12.49 28.58
CA ASP A 645 13.47 -12.67 29.98
C ASP A 645 14.62 -12.37 30.94
N ALA A 646 15.84 -12.78 30.61
CA ALA A 646 17.02 -12.66 31.46
C ALA A 646 18.29 -12.21 30.71
N GLY A 647 18.23 -12.13 29.38
CA GLY A 647 19.39 -11.84 28.54
C GLY A 647 19.52 -10.36 28.10
N THR A 648 20.16 -10.18 26.96
CA THR A 648 20.53 -8.86 26.40
C THR A 648 19.32 -8.00 25.97
N ALA A 649 18.13 -8.57 25.93
CA ALA A 649 16.89 -7.85 25.57
C ALA A 649 15.91 -7.71 26.74
N SER A 650 16.32 -7.97 28.00
CA SER A 650 15.43 -7.93 29.16
C SER A 650 14.80 -6.56 29.43
N SER A 651 15.38 -5.47 28.92
CA SER A 651 14.78 -4.13 28.99
C SER A 651 13.44 -4.00 28.26
N ALA A 652 13.11 -4.89 27.32
CA ALA A 652 11.79 -4.96 26.71
C ALA A 652 10.70 -5.32 27.73
N ARG A 653 11.00 -6.26 28.65
CA ARG A 653 10.10 -6.64 29.74
C ARG A 653 9.89 -5.47 30.72
N SER A 654 10.97 -4.78 31.08
CA SER A 654 10.90 -3.58 31.92
C SER A 654 10.12 -2.43 31.25
N ALA A 655 10.16 -2.32 29.92
CA ALA A 655 9.34 -1.39 29.14
C ALA A 655 7.87 -1.83 28.97
N GLY A 656 7.46 -2.93 29.61
CA GLY A 656 6.09 -3.41 29.69
C GLY A 656 5.64 -4.30 28.53
N PHE A 657 6.55 -4.86 27.75
CA PHE A 657 6.23 -5.90 26.76
C PHE A 657 6.22 -7.27 27.44
N ARG A 658 5.04 -7.79 27.78
CA ARG A 658 4.88 -9.00 28.60
C ARG A 658 4.38 -10.24 27.85
N ARG A 659 4.18 -10.12 26.55
CA ARG A 659 3.73 -11.24 25.71
C ARG A 659 4.84 -12.28 25.55
N PRO A 660 4.52 -13.58 25.35
CA PRO A 660 5.48 -14.57 24.90
C PRO A 660 6.16 -14.06 23.62
N ALA A 661 7.48 -14.03 23.65
CA ALA A 661 8.27 -13.56 22.53
C ALA A 661 9.72 -14.03 22.65
N ALA A 662 10.32 -14.30 21.52
CA ALA A 662 11.70 -14.69 21.35
C ALA A 662 12.43 -13.68 20.45
N GLY A 663 13.75 -13.59 20.56
CA GLY A 663 14.50 -12.66 19.72
C GLY A 663 15.98 -12.56 20.07
N LYS A 664 16.70 -11.73 19.32
CA LYS A 664 18.13 -11.55 19.47
C LYS A 664 18.56 -10.12 19.16
N THR A 665 19.42 -9.57 20.02
CA THR A 665 20.16 -8.32 19.79
C THR A 665 21.35 -8.57 18.86
N GLY A 666 21.63 -7.61 17.98
CA GLY A 666 22.83 -7.55 17.16
C GLY A 666 23.55 -6.23 17.31
N THR A 667 24.86 -6.30 17.38
CA THR A 667 25.75 -5.14 17.40
C THR A 667 26.98 -5.53 16.61
N THR A 668 27.37 -4.69 15.66
CA THR A 668 28.59 -4.91 14.88
C THR A 668 29.79 -4.37 15.63
N ASN A 669 30.97 -4.84 15.24
CA ASN A 669 32.23 -4.27 15.69
C ASN A 669 32.24 -2.78 15.36
N ASP A 670 32.86 -1.95 16.20
CA ASP A 670 32.84 -0.48 16.09
C ASP A 670 31.46 0.18 16.27
N TYR A 671 30.44 -0.58 16.70
CA TYR A 671 29.06 -0.06 16.95
C TYR A 671 28.50 0.74 15.76
N ARG A 672 28.66 0.23 14.53
CA ARG A 672 28.13 0.87 13.32
C ARG A 672 26.69 0.54 13.06
N ASP A 673 26.31 -0.73 13.22
CA ASP A 673 24.99 -1.26 12.99
C ASP A 673 24.41 -1.84 14.28
N ALA A 674 23.24 -1.40 14.66
CA ALA A 674 22.48 -1.89 15.78
C ALA A 674 21.22 -2.61 15.30
N TRP A 675 21.05 -3.86 15.74
CA TRP A 675 19.94 -4.70 15.31
C TRP A 675 19.14 -5.23 16.49
N PHE A 676 17.86 -5.43 16.26
CA PHE A 676 17.05 -6.36 17.03
C PHE A 676 16.08 -7.06 16.11
N VAL A 677 16.06 -8.39 16.15
CA VAL A 677 15.06 -9.20 15.46
C VAL A 677 14.37 -10.04 16.51
N GLY A 678 13.04 -9.92 16.56
CA GLY A 678 12.25 -10.65 17.54
C GLY A 678 10.85 -10.93 17.03
N PHE A 679 10.20 -11.91 17.66
CA PHE A 679 8.94 -12.44 17.20
C PHE A 679 8.05 -12.93 18.35
N THR A 680 6.76 -12.93 18.08
CA THR A 680 5.71 -13.69 18.74
C THR A 680 5.25 -14.80 17.80
N PRO A 681 4.39 -15.73 18.19
CA PRO A 681 3.80 -16.70 17.26
C PRO A 681 3.07 -16.06 16.07
N ASP A 682 2.65 -14.79 16.19
CA ASP A 682 1.80 -14.11 15.20
C ASP A 682 2.54 -13.11 14.32
N LEU A 683 3.64 -12.54 14.80
CA LEU A 683 4.33 -11.44 14.13
C LEU A 683 5.83 -11.45 14.40
N VAL A 684 6.62 -11.32 13.35
CA VAL A 684 8.06 -11.12 13.39
C VAL A 684 8.35 -9.67 13.03
N ALA A 685 9.28 -9.02 13.74
CA ALA A 685 9.79 -7.71 13.34
C ALA A 685 11.32 -7.65 13.41
N ALA A 686 11.93 -7.19 12.32
CA ALA A 686 13.36 -6.88 12.24
C ALA A 686 13.54 -5.36 12.25
N VAL A 687 14.42 -4.89 13.12
CA VAL A 687 14.78 -3.46 13.26
C VAL A 687 16.29 -3.31 13.11
N TRP A 688 16.66 -2.36 12.27
CA TRP A 688 18.03 -1.87 12.11
C TRP A 688 18.08 -0.37 12.41
N VAL A 689 19.14 0.09 13.10
CA VAL A 689 19.46 1.50 13.36
C VAL A 689 20.94 1.74 13.07
N GLY A 690 21.26 2.78 12.30
CA GLY A 690 22.64 3.11 11.94
C GLY A 690 22.75 4.31 11.00
N PHE A 691 23.92 4.46 10.40
CA PHE A 691 24.21 5.50 9.41
C PHE A 691 24.48 4.88 8.03
N ASP A 692 24.12 5.62 6.96
CA ASP A 692 24.34 5.12 5.58
C ASP A 692 25.83 4.99 5.26
N GLN A 693 26.66 5.92 5.70
CA GLN A 693 28.10 5.95 5.44
C GLN A 693 28.95 5.16 6.44
N ARG A 694 28.32 4.25 7.21
CA ARG A 694 29.01 3.39 8.20
C ARG A 694 29.73 4.17 9.32
N SER A 695 29.27 5.39 9.63
CA SER A 695 29.69 6.10 10.82
C SER A 695 29.35 5.30 12.09
N ALA A 696 30.18 5.39 13.13
CA ALA A 696 29.90 4.67 14.37
C ALA A 696 28.69 5.27 15.08
N LEU A 697 27.70 4.42 15.37
CA LEU A 697 26.52 4.80 16.16
C LEU A 697 26.86 4.94 17.66
N GLY A 698 27.85 4.15 18.13
CA GLY A 698 28.29 4.16 19.52
C GLY A 698 27.26 3.56 20.50
N MET A 699 26.34 2.74 20.01
CA MET A 699 25.28 2.09 20.80
C MET A 699 25.09 0.63 20.37
N SER A 700 24.71 -0.21 21.33
CA SER A 700 24.35 -1.61 21.06
C SER A 700 22.93 -1.76 20.49
N GLY A 701 22.63 -2.93 19.93
CA GLY A 701 21.29 -3.28 19.49
C GLY A 701 20.25 -3.21 20.62
N GLY A 702 20.64 -3.59 21.85
CA GLY A 702 19.76 -3.47 23.02
C GLY A 702 19.40 -2.03 23.41
N THR A 703 20.23 -1.05 23.06
CA THR A 703 19.97 0.36 23.35
C THR A 703 19.42 1.16 22.18
N ALA A 704 19.73 0.79 20.94
CA ALA A 704 19.32 1.54 19.76
C ALA A 704 18.16 0.88 19.00
N ALA A 705 18.12 -0.43 18.83
CA ALA A 705 17.10 -1.12 18.03
C ALA A 705 15.96 -1.70 18.87
N LEU A 706 16.27 -2.32 20.01
CA LEU A 706 15.27 -2.96 20.87
C LEU A 706 14.15 -2.02 21.36
N PRO A 707 14.40 -0.76 21.78
CA PRO A 707 13.31 0.12 22.20
C PRO A 707 12.33 0.44 21.06
N LEU A 708 12.81 0.58 19.81
CA LEU A 708 11.96 0.76 18.63
C LEU A 708 11.10 -0.49 18.38
N TRP A 709 11.72 -1.66 18.39
CA TRP A 709 11.01 -2.94 18.28
C TRP A 709 9.92 -3.07 19.35
N THR A 710 10.28 -2.78 20.61
CA THR A 710 9.38 -2.88 21.76
C THR A 710 8.17 -1.95 21.62
N ALA A 711 8.40 -0.69 21.21
CA ALA A 711 7.34 0.30 21.00
C ALA A 711 6.38 -0.14 19.88
N PHE A 712 6.91 -0.62 18.77
CA PHE A 712 6.11 -1.14 17.65
C PHE A 712 5.31 -2.39 18.05
N MET A 713 5.97 -3.42 18.58
CA MET A 713 5.32 -4.70 18.88
C MET A 713 4.24 -4.59 19.95
N LYS A 714 4.38 -3.68 20.92
CA LYS A 714 3.30 -3.40 21.90
C LYS A 714 2.01 -2.99 21.22
N GLN A 715 2.08 -2.15 20.20
CA GLN A 715 0.91 -1.67 19.46
C GLN A 715 0.43 -2.73 18.45
N ALA A 716 1.37 -3.29 17.71
CA ALA A 716 1.08 -4.22 16.62
C ALA A 716 0.40 -5.51 17.08
N THR A 717 0.69 -5.95 18.31
CA THR A 717 0.12 -7.18 18.85
C THR A 717 -1.01 -6.95 19.88
N ALA A 718 -1.42 -5.69 20.11
CA ALA A 718 -2.39 -5.35 21.15
C ALA A 718 -3.76 -6.05 20.96
N ALA A 719 -4.22 -6.16 19.71
CA ALA A 719 -5.48 -6.79 19.36
C ALA A 719 -5.43 -8.32 19.34
N LEU A 720 -4.23 -8.90 19.31
CA LEU A 720 -4.04 -10.34 19.24
C LEU A 720 -4.09 -10.97 20.63
N PRO A 721 -4.63 -12.17 20.81
CA PRO A 721 -4.53 -12.88 22.07
C PRO A 721 -3.06 -13.20 22.39
N PRO A 722 -2.61 -13.14 23.65
CA PRO A 722 -1.27 -13.58 24.01
C PRO A 722 -1.19 -15.11 23.94
N ARG A 723 -0.58 -15.63 22.87
CA ARG A 723 -0.36 -17.06 22.68
C ARG A 723 1.07 -17.43 23.01
N PRO A 724 1.33 -18.52 23.79
CA PRO A 724 2.66 -19.05 24.00
C PRO A 724 3.16 -19.79 22.74
N PHE A 725 4.44 -19.99 22.65
CA PHE A 725 5.00 -20.99 21.75
C PHE A 725 4.67 -22.38 22.30
N MET A 726 4.08 -23.25 21.48
CA MET A 726 3.65 -24.57 21.90
C MET A 726 4.71 -25.60 21.52
N PRO A 727 5.14 -26.46 22.47
CA PRO A 727 6.06 -27.53 22.15
C PRO A 727 5.41 -28.53 21.18
N PRO A 728 6.07 -28.83 20.05
CA PRO A 728 5.59 -29.86 19.15
C PRO A 728 5.91 -31.25 19.72
N PRO A 729 5.35 -32.35 19.15
CA PRO A 729 5.81 -33.69 19.43
C PRO A 729 7.33 -33.82 19.21
N GLY A 730 8.00 -34.59 20.04
CA GLY A 730 9.47 -34.81 20.02
C GLY A 730 10.24 -33.86 20.95
N VAL A 731 9.51 -33.06 21.77
CA VAL A 731 10.13 -32.17 22.75
C VAL A 731 9.76 -32.56 24.17
N THR A 732 10.76 -32.76 25.02
CA THR A 732 10.64 -33.01 26.46
C THR A 732 11.08 -31.75 27.22
N MET A 733 10.25 -31.31 28.19
CA MET A 733 10.55 -30.19 29.09
C MET A 733 11.22 -30.72 30.37
N VAL A 734 12.41 -30.23 30.69
CA VAL A 734 13.21 -30.67 31.83
C VAL A 734 13.53 -29.51 32.77
N ARG A 735 13.42 -29.73 34.07
CA ARG A 735 13.77 -28.71 35.06
C ARG A 735 15.27 -28.78 35.37
N LEU A 736 15.98 -27.69 35.13
CA LEU A 736 17.43 -27.58 35.28
C LEU A 736 17.82 -26.41 36.17
N ASP A 737 19.02 -26.54 36.79
CA ASP A 737 19.74 -25.38 37.30
C ASP A 737 20.24 -24.51 36.11
N ARG A 738 19.90 -23.24 36.13
CA ARG A 738 20.22 -22.32 35.03
C ARG A 738 21.72 -22.20 34.75
N THR A 739 22.54 -22.28 35.78
CA THR A 739 23.99 -22.01 35.71
C THR A 739 24.77 -23.30 35.39
N SER A 740 24.51 -24.37 36.13
CA SER A 740 25.22 -25.64 35.92
C SER A 740 24.66 -26.47 34.77
N GLY A 741 23.37 -26.33 34.44
CA GLY A 741 22.66 -27.18 33.48
C GLY A 741 22.31 -28.58 34.06
N GLU A 742 22.49 -28.80 35.38
CA GLU A 742 22.17 -30.05 36.04
C GLU A 742 20.65 -30.20 36.25
N VAL A 743 20.15 -31.41 36.12
CA VAL A 743 18.75 -31.73 36.37
C VAL A 743 18.39 -31.54 37.83
N LEU A 744 17.36 -30.78 38.09
CA LEU A 744 16.88 -30.46 39.42
C LEU A 744 15.68 -31.32 39.83
N GLY A 745 15.73 -31.83 41.05
CA GLY A 745 14.59 -32.50 41.64
C GLY A 745 13.45 -31.55 42.03
N PRO A 746 12.30 -32.10 42.50
CA PRO A 746 11.11 -31.29 42.83
C PRO A 746 11.36 -30.26 43.94
N ASP A 747 12.28 -30.52 44.86
CA ASP A 747 12.56 -29.70 46.03
C ASP A 747 13.64 -28.62 45.81
N ALA A 748 14.14 -28.45 44.58
CA ALA A 748 15.19 -27.48 44.29
C ALA A 748 14.70 -26.03 44.38
N ASP A 749 15.63 -25.09 44.71
CA ASP A 749 15.32 -23.66 44.82
C ASP A 749 14.69 -23.13 43.51
N PRO A 750 13.47 -22.58 43.59
CA PRO A 750 12.81 -21.99 42.39
C PRO A 750 13.60 -20.87 41.75
N GLN A 751 14.51 -20.20 42.49
CA GLN A 751 15.24 -19.03 41.95
C GLN A 751 16.38 -19.44 41.01
N SER A 752 16.96 -20.62 41.19
CA SER A 752 18.01 -21.16 40.31
C SER A 752 17.42 -22.00 39.17
N ALA A 753 16.19 -22.47 39.32
CA ALA A 753 15.55 -23.41 38.41
C ALA A 753 15.02 -22.72 37.15
N ILE A 754 15.23 -23.33 35.99
CA ILE A 754 14.53 -23.06 34.73
C ILE A 754 13.91 -24.32 34.18
N THR A 755 12.81 -24.21 33.47
CA THR A 755 12.29 -25.29 32.65
C THR A 755 12.90 -25.17 31.27
N GLU A 756 13.58 -26.15 30.74
CA GLU A 756 14.30 -26.16 29.50
C GLU A 756 13.73 -27.16 28.50
N ALA A 757 13.71 -26.83 27.24
CA ALA A 757 13.23 -27.69 26.16
C ALA A 757 14.40 -28.52 25.61
N PHE A 758 14.18 -29.81 25.40
CA PHE A 758 15.13 -30.74 24.77
C PHE A 758 14.42 -31.53 23.67
N LEU A 759 15.16 -31.97 22.69
CA LEU A 759 14.68 -33.06 21.84
C LEU A 759 14.54 -34.32 22.71
N ASP A 760 13.56 -35.16 22.45
CA ASP A 760 13.34 -36.39 23.23
C ASP A 760 14.59 -37.27 23.28
N ALA A 761 15.39 -37.33 22.22
CA ALA A 761 16.64 -38.05 22.13
C ALA A 761 17.75 -37.48 23.03
N ASP A 762 17.68 -36.20 23.36
CA ASP A 762 18.70 -35.44 24.12
C ASP A 762 18.28 -35.20 25.57
N ALA A 763 17.05 -35.56 25.92
CA ALA A 763 16.52 -35.30 27.25
C ALA A 763 17.31 -36.08 28.31
N PRO A 764 17.83 -35.42 29.35
CA PRO A 764 18.51 -36.11 30.46
C PRO A 764 17.60 -37.16 31.11
N ALA A 765 18.15 -38.37 31.33
CA ALA A 765 17.40 -39.55 31.77
C ALA A 765 16.69 -39.47 33.16
N ALA A 766 16.85 -38.37 33.86
CA ALA A 766 16.43 -38.25 35.27
C ALA A 766 15.34 -37.19 35.52
N ALA A 767 14.40 -36.91 34.71
CA ALA A 767 13.21 -36.17 35.13
C ALA A 767 12.45 -35.53 33.95
N ALA A 768 11.75 -36.33 33.15
CA ALA A 768 10.59 -35.82 32.46
C ALA A 768 9.59 -35.34 33.53
N LEU A 769 9.37 -34.01 33.59
CA LEU A 769 8.23 -33.50 34.34
C LEU A 769 6.99 -34.17 33.77
N GLU A 770 6.20 -34.91 34.59
CA GLU A 770 4.89 -35.32 34.20
C GLU A 770 4.18 -34.04 33.71
N GLN A 771 3.91 -33.99 32.41
CA GLN A 771 3.11 -32.93 31.84
C GLN A 771 1.73 -33.02 32.51
N GLU A 772 1.46 -32.16 33.50
CA GLU A 772 0.06 -31.83 33.78
C GLU A 772 -0.51 -31.34 32.45
N ALA A 773 -1.32 -32.19 31.88
CA ALA A 773 -2.03 -31.89 30.65
C ALA A 773 -2.90 -30.62 30.87
N VAL A 774 -2.36 -29.47 30.57
CA VAL A 774 -3.18 -28.29 30.35
C VAL A 774 -4.09 -28.70 29.17
N PRO A 775 -5.41 -28.85 29.39
CA PRO A 775 -6.28 -29.15 28.26
C PRO A 775 -6.03 -28.09 27.21
N ALA A 776 -5.52 -28.50 26.05
CA ALA A 776 -5.34 -27.62 24.92
C ALA A 776 -6.69 -26.92 24.70
N PRO A 777 -6.75 -25.59 24.68
CA PRO A 777 -7.93 -24.94 24.17
C PRO A 777 -8.12 -25.52 22.75
N GLU A 778 -9.26 -26.14 22.50
CA GLU A 778 -9.60 -26.60 21.15
C GLU A 778 -9.26 -25.45 20.20
N PRO A 779 -8.48 -25.69 19.14
CA PRO A 779 -8.17 -24.63 18.20
C PRO A 779 -9.49 -24.23 17.54
N GLU A 780 -10.10 -23.14 18.01
CA GLU A 780 -11.08 -22.43 17.21
C GLU A 780 -10.33 -21.95 15.96
N ALA A 781 -10.42 -22.79 14.92
CA ALA A 781 -9.85 -22.50 13.63
C ALA A 781 -10.44 -21.19 13.13
N ILE A 782 -9.63 -20.16 13.09
CA ILE A 782 -9.95 -18.94 12.32
C ILE A 782 -9.95 -19.40 10.87
N PRO A 783 -11.12 -19.52 10.20
CA PRO A 783 -11.14 -20.02 8.83
C PRO A 783 -10.49 -19.00 7.92
N SER A 784 -9.55 -19.47 7.09
CA SER A 784 -8.99 -18.65 6.01
C SER A 784 -10.12 -18.23 5.04
N PRO A 785 -10.03 -17.07 4.40
CA PRO A 785 -11.04 -16.61 3.43
C PRO A 785 -11.32 -17.62 2.30
N GLY A 786 -10.36 -18.49 1.97
CA GLY A 786 -10.51 -19.56 0.99
C GLY A 786 -11.28 -20.79 1.48
N GLU A 787 -11.18 -21.11 2.78
CA GLU A 787 -11.87 -22.29 3.35
C GLU A 787 -13.38 -22.06 3.56
N ASN A 788 -13.78 -20.83 3.83
CA ASN A 788 -15.20 -20.48 3.91
C ASN A 788 -15.90 -20.65 2.56
N ARG A 789 -15.27 -20.26 1.45
CA ARG A 789 -15.82 -20.43 0.11
C ARG A 789 -16.04 -21.89 -0.26
N LEU A 790 -15.11 -22.77 0.11
CA LEU A 790 -15.21 -24.22 -0.09
C LEU A 790 -16.25 -24.88 0.83
N ARG A 791 -16.50 -24.31 2.00
CA ARG A 791 -17.51 -24.78 2.94
C ARG A 791 -18.92 -24.35 2.51
N GLU A 792 -19.08 -23.15 2.01
CA GLU A 792 -20.33 -22.63 1.42
C GLU A 792 -20.71 -23.41 0.15
N GLU A 793 -19.76 -23.71 -0.74
CA GLU A 793 -19.98 -24.53 -1.92
C GLU A 793 -20.35 -25.98 -1.56
N ARG A 794 -19.89 -26.53 -0.44
CA ARG A 794 -20.28 -27.86 0.06
C ARG A 794 -21.63 -27.85 0.75
N LEU A 795 -22.03 -26.77 1.39
CA LEU A 795 -23.36 -26.64 2.02
C LEU A 795 -24.45 -26.42 0.96
N ALA A 796 -24.20 -25.58 -0.04
CA ALA A 796 -25.10 -25.37 -1.18
C ALA A 796 -25.37 -26.65 -2.00
N ARG A 797 -24.40 -27.57 -2.08
CA ARG A 797 -24.56 -28.86 -2.77
C ARG A 797 -25.31 -29.93 -1.93
N ARG A 798 -25.56 -29.67 -0.66
CA ARG A 798 -26.32 -30.62 0.21
C ARG A 798 -27.83 -30.36 0.24
N ASP A 799 -28.25 -29.15 -0.08
CA ASP A 799 -29.69 -28.81 -0.08
C ASP A 799 -30.44 -29.19 -1.37
N ASP A 800 -29.76 -29.50 -2.45
CA ASP A 800 -30.38 -29.90 -3.72
C ASP A 800 -30.80 -31.37 -3.79
N GLY A 801 -30.76 -32.11 -2.70
CA GLY A 801 -30.97 -33.57 -2.66
C GLY A 801 -32.14 -34.11 -1.86
N ARG A 802 -33.16 -33.32 -1.51
CA ARG A 802 -34.37 -33.86 -0.85
C ARG A 802 -35.64 -33.61 -1.65
N ALA A 803 -36.10 -34.64 -2.33
CA ALA A 803 -37.45 -34.74 -2.87
C ALA A 803 -38.48 -34.91 -1.72
N PRO A 804 -39.67 -34.31 -1.82
CA PRO A 804 -40.70 -34.46 -0.80
C PRO A 804 -41.38 -35.82 -0.91
N HIS A 805 -41.51 -36.51 0.21
CA HIS A 805 -42.39 -37.65 0.36
C HIS A 805 -43.86 -37.20 0.58
N PRO A 806 -44.84 -37.93 0.03
CA PRO A 806 -46.23 -37.55 0.11
C PRO A 806 -46.82 -37.89 1.50
N VAL A 807 -47.68 -36.99 1.97
CA VAL A 807 -48.50 -37.17 3.17
C VAL A 807 -49.67 -38.07 2.82
N GLU A 808 -49.83 -39.21 3.49
CA GLU A 808 -51.08 -39.96 3.57
C GLU A 808 -51.90 -39.47 4.75
N GLU A 809 -53.16 -39.23 4.45
CA GLU A 809 -54.26 -38.98 5.41
C GLU A 809 -54.48 -40.11 6.38
N ARG A 810 -54.58 -39.85 7.68
CA ARG A 810 -55.66 -40.31 8.59
C ARG A 810 -55.76 -39.41 9.79
#